data_c6e185dc39c3c84ff3cda7fd8d117060
#
_entry.id   c6e185dc39c3c84ff3cda7fd8d117060
#
_cell.length_a   1.000
_cell.length_b   1.000
_cell.length_c   1.000
_cell.angle_alpha   90.00
_cell.angle_beta   90.00
_cell.angle_gamma   90.00
#
_symmetry.space_group_name_H-M   'P 1'
#
loop_
_entity.id
_entity.type
_entity.pdbx_description
1 polymer ?
#
loop_
_entity_poly.entity_id
_entity_poly.type
_entity_poly.pdbx_seq_one_letter_code
_entity_poly.pdbx_strand_id
1 'polypeptide(L)'
;SMLLTMIINKIIIKSDIILLIIIIKTYEANMTLRELKTGQSATVTVVGGEGALRQHFLDMGIIPGTRVVLTKFAPMGDPMELNINGYELTLRLADAGRIEVEDITDREAAECEVKAAAERAEGRNKDKTAENAALIPHPGLGEGGKYHDKKAEHPLPKGTPLTFALAGNQNCGKTTLFNQMTGSNQHVGNFPGVTVDRKDGVIRGQDKALVTDLPGIYSMSPYSNEEIVTREFILREKPKGIINIVDATNIERNLFLTMQLMELDVPMVLALNMMDEVRENGGTIRVNQLEELLGIPVVPISAAKNEGIDELISHSIHVARYQESPKRLDFCDENDHGGAVHRCIHGIMDLIGDHAEKAGIPVRFAACKLIESDQMVLKRLELDENEQEMLEHIITQMEKERGLDRAAAIADMRYSFIRRICAQTVVRPHESKEHIRSRKMDQVLTGKYTAIPCFIGIMALVFWLTFNVIGAFLQNLLEQLISFLTTVTDHALVSAGVNGVLHSLIINGIFNGVGSVLSFLPIIVTLFFFLSMMEDSGYIARVAFVMDKPLRKIGLSGRSIVPLLVGFGCTVPGVMASRTMPSERDRKMTILLTPFMSCSAKLPIYVFFTAAFFPHSAGIVMVGLYVLGVLLGILMAVIYRKTLFQGEAVPFVMELPNYRMPGAKSVGQLLWEKAKDFLQRAFTVIFIATIIIWFLQTFDAHLNVVSDSQSSILALVASLLAPVFAPLGFGDWRISTALIAGFMAKESVVATLSVLFGDVASIRQVLTPLAAGSLLVFCLLYTPCIAAITSVKRELGSKWAIAMVIGQCVIAWIAAYGVHLIGVLVGLS
;
A
#
# COMPACT_ATOMS: atom_id res chain seq x y z
N SER A 1 8.43 56.62 55.18
CA SER A 1 9.02 56.73 53.85
C SER A 1 9.69 55.39 53.44
N MET A 2 10.57 54.84 54.27
CA MET A 2 11.33 53.63 53.94
C MET A 2 10.47 52.35 53.71
N LEU A 3 9.42 52.16 54.46
CA LEU A 3 8.51 51.02 54.39
C LEU A 3 7.68 51.04 53.08
N LEU A 4 7.28 52.24 52.65
CA LEU A 4 6.54 52.43 51.39
C LEU A 4 7.41 52.12 50.17
N THR A 5 8.68 52.49 50.19
CA THR A 5 9.65 52.19 49.11
C THR A 5 9.96 50.69 49.02
N MET A 6 10.06 49.98 50.18
CA MET A 6 10.21 48.52 50.22
C MET A 6 8.97 47.78 49.69
N ILE A 7 7.78 48.29 49.95
CA ILE A 7 6.53 47.69 49.44
C ILE A 7 6.41 47.91 47.92
N ILE A 8 6.71 49.12 47.45
CA ILE A 8 6.70 49.45 46.02
C ILE A 8 7.72 48.60 45.26
N ASN A 9 8.95 48.47 45.76
CA ASN A 9 9.95 47.60 45.13
C ASN A 9 9.56 46.12 45.13
N LYS A 10 8.91 45.62 46.18
CA LYS A 10 8.38 44.25 46.22
C LYS A 10 7.24 44.01 45.25
N ILE A 11 6.39 45.01 44.99
CA ILE A 11 5.29 44.97 44.00
C ILE A 11 5.85 45.03 42.58
N ILE A 12 6.84 45.88 42.31
CA ILE A 12 7.50 45.98 40.99
C ILE A 12 8.21 44.66 40.64
N ILE A 13 9.01 44.08 41.56
CA ILE A 13 9.71 42.82 41.35
C ILE A 13 8.71 41.67 41.14
N LYS A 14 7.56 41.66 41.87
CA LYS A 14 6.50 40.66 41.59
C LYS A 14 5.84 40.86 40.23
N SER A 15 5.61 42.10 39.81
CA SER A 15 5.03 42.44 38.52
C SER A 15 5.97 42.02 37.39
N ASP A 16 7.27 42.29 37.51
CA ASP A 16 8.27 41.92 36.49
C ASP A 16 8.46 40.41 36.42
N ILE A 17 8.39 39.68 37.52
CA ILE A 17 8.44 38.20 37.55
C ILE A 17 7.16 37.63 36.93
N ILE A 18 5.98 38.17 37.18
CA ILE A 18 4.72 37.77 36.57
C ILE A 18 4.75 38.06 35.05
N LEU A 19 5.26 39.23 34.68
CA LEU A 19 5.41 39.59 33.26
C LEU A 19 6.42 38.68 32.55
N LEU A 20 7.52 38.34 33.19
CA LEU A 20 8.52 37.40 32.68
C LEU A 20 7.94 35.97 32.56
N ILE A 21 7.15 35.53 33.53
CA ILE A 21 6.45 34.24 33.50
C ILE A 21 5.40 34.25 32.36
N ILE A 22 4.66 35.34 32.16
CA ILE A 22 3.71 35.49 31.07
C ILE A 22 4.45 35.50 29.71
N ILE A 23 5.57 36.23 29.60
CA ILE A 23 6.38 36.28 28.39
C ILE A 23 6.98 34.89 28.10
N ILE A 24 7.50 34.18 29.09
CA ILE A 24 8.03 32.81 28.94
C ILE A 24 6.89 31.87 28.53
N LYS A 25 5.74 31.89 29.18
CA LYS A 25 4.56 31.09 28.79
C LYS A 25 4.03 31.45 27.43
N THR A 26 4.06 32.73 27.03
CA THR A 26 3.62 33.16 25.71
C THR A 26 4.64 32.74 24.61
N TYR A 27 5.92 32.63 24.95
CA TYR A 27 6.97 32.17 24.06
C TYR A 27 7.00 30.63 23.94
N GLU A 28 6.68 29.91 25.03
CA GLU A 28 6.50 28.46 25.03
C GLU A 28 5.17 28.03 24.37
N ALA A 29 4.14 28.89 24.42
CA ALA A 29 2.80 28.60 23.92
C ALA A 29 2.66 28.58 22.38
N ASN A 30 3.75 28.73 21.60
CA ASN A 30 3.71 28.74 20.15
C ASN A 30 4.76 27.83 19.48
N MET A 31 5.36 26.87 20.22
CA MET A 31 6.26 25.89 19.59
C MET A 31 5.47 24.82 18.89
N THR A 32 5.93 24.47 17.68
CA THR A 32 5.30 23.43 16.87
C THR A 32 6.11 22.14 16.93
N LEU A 33 5.46 21.03 16.64
CA LEU A 33 6.09 19.71 16.57
C LEU A 33 7.29 19.67 15.60
N ARG A 34 7.26 20.54 14.57
CA ARG A 34 8.35 20.72 13.60
C ARG A 34 9.66 21.18 14.22
N GLU A 35 9.63 21.87 15.34
CA GLU A 35 10.78 22.52 16.01
C GLU A 35 11.52 21.59 16.96
N LEU A 36 10.95 20.41 17.26
CA LEU A 36 11.58 19.39 18.08
C LEU A 36 12.89 18.89 17.47
N LYS A 37 13.84 18.59 18.35
CA LYS A 37 15.11 17.93 17.99
C LYS A 37 15.03 16.43 18.25
N THR A 38 15.84 15.68 17.54
CA THR A 38 15.91 14.22 17.72
C THR A 38 16.20 13.87 19.18
N GLY A 39 15.36 13.01 19.74
CA GLY A 39 15.42 12.59 21.13
C GLY A 39 14.60 13.45 22.10
N GLN A 40 14.04 14.57 21.67
CA GLN A 40 13.15 15.38 22.52
C GLN A 40 11.75 14.79 22.56
N SER A 41 11.10 14.94 23.69
CA SER A 41 9.67 14.66 23.86
C SER A 41 8.91 15.94 24.19
N ALA A 42 7.63 15.98 23.78
CA ALA A 42 6.74 17.10 24.05
C ALA A 42 5.30 16.60 24.21
N THR A 43 4.46 17.41 24.83
CA THR A 43 3.02 17.16 24.95
C THR A 43 2.27 17.96 23.90
N VAL A 44 1.40 17.32 23.13
CA VAL A 44 0.55 17.97 22.11
C VAL A 44 -0.49 18.83 22.83
N THR A 45 -0.64 20.09 22.42
CA THR A 45 -1.66 21.02 22.94
C THR A 45 -2.77 21.25 21.94
N VAL A 46 -2.41 21.51 20.67
CA VAL A 46 -3.38 21.76 19.60
C VAL A 46 -3.00 20.99 18.34
N VAL A 47 -3.97 20.32 17.75
CA VAL A 47 -3.85 19.70 16.43
C VAL A 47 -4.54 20.59 15.41
N GLY A 48 -3.74 21.40 14.71
CA GLY A 48 -4.24 22.33 13.70
C GLY A 48 -4.51 21.66 12.34
N GLY A 49 -5.04 22.45 11.42
CA GLY A 49 -5.47 21.99 10.09
C GLY A 49 -6.97 21.75 10.03
N GLU A 50 -7.47 21.37 8.86
CA GLU A 50 -8.90 21.18 8.60
C GLU A 50 -9.14 19.89 7.81
N GLY A 51 -10.39 19.40 7.85
CA GLY A 51 -10.87 18.30 7.02
C GLY A 51 -10.28 16.93 7.37
N ALA A 52 -10.29 16.03 6.38
CA ALA A 52 -9.97 14.61 6.56
C ALA A 52 -8.54 14.34 7.05
N LEU A 53 -7.56 15.21 6.73
CA LEU A 53 -6.19 15.03 7.19
C LEU A 53 -6.05 15.26 8.71
N ARG A 54 -6.69 16.31 9.22
CA ARG A 54 -6.70 16.59 10.65
C ARG A 54 -7.40 15.47 11.43
N GLN A 55 -8.56 15.01 10.91
CA GLN A 55 -9.24 13.87 11.49
C GLN A 55 -8.33 12.63 11.52
N HIS A 56 -7.58 12.39 10.44
CA HIS A 56 -6.63 11.28 10.38
C HIS A 56 -5.52 11.39 11.45
N PHE A 57 -5.00 12.58 11.77
CA PHE A 57 -4.04 12.75 12.87
C PHE A 57 -4.65 12.38 14.22
N LEU A 58 -5.88 12.83 14.48
CA LEU A 58 -6.61 12.49 15.70
C LEU A 58 -6.87 10.97 15.79
N ASP A 59 -7.30 10.37 14.69
CA ASP A 59 -7.53 8.93 14.58
C ASP A 59 -6.23 8.12 14.78
N MET A 60 -5.08 8.70 14.41
CA MET A 60 -3.75 8.12 14.66
C MET A 60 -3.21 8.38 16.06
N GLY A 61 -3.99 8.99 16.96
CA GLY A 61 -3.63 9.21 18.36
C GLY A 61 -2.79 10.45 18.65
N ILE A 62 -2.63 11.34 17.66
CA ILE A 62 -2.11 12.69 17.91
C ILE A 62 -3.27 13.53 18.43
N ILE A 63 -3.51 13.48 19.73
CA ILE A 63 -4.59 14.22 20.41
C ILE A 63 -4.02 15.17 21.47
N PRO A 64 -4.71 16.25 21.83
CA PRO A 64 -4.29 17.10 22.92
C PRO A 64 -4.04 16.29 24.22
N GLY A 65 -2.92 16.58 24.90
CA GLY A 65 -2.47 15.84 26.08
C GLY A 65 -1.62 14.59 25.78
N THR A 66 -1.46 14.18 24.51
CA THR A 66 -0.60 13.05 24.17
C THR A 66 0.87 13.45 24.17
N ARG A 67 1.70 12.63 24.81
CA ARG A 67 3.16 12.80 24.78
C ARG A 67 3.73 12.13 23.53
N VAL A 68 4.50 12.90 22.74
CA VAL A 68 5.17 12.44 21.52
C VAL A 68 6.70 12.55 21.69
N VAL A 69 7.45 11.62 21.12
CA VAL A 69 8.92 11.63 21.13
C VAL A 69 9.42 11.64 19.70
N LEU A 70 10.28 12.61 19.35
CA LEU A 70 10.92 12.62 18.04
C LEU A 70 12.07 11.61 18.00
N THR A 71 11.87 10.52 17.26
CA THR A 71 12.86 9.44 17.13
C THR A 71 13.98 9.82 16.17
N LYS A 72 13.65 10.25 14.96
CA LYS A 72 14.60 10.66 13.92
C LYS A 72 13.92 11.43 12.78
N PHE A 73 14.74 12.02 11.92
CA PHE A 73 14.31 12.52 10.61
C PHE A 73 14.71 11.54 9.51
N ALA A 74 13.96 11.52 8.41
CA ALA A 74 14.40 10.86 7.18
C ALA A 74 15.79 11.42 6.75
N PRO A 75 16.62 10.66 6.00
CA PRO A 75 17.98 11.05 5.62
C PRO A 75 18.07 12.43 4.97
N MET A 76 17.05 12.85 4.27
CA MET A 76 16.96 14.19 3.65
C MET A 76 16.32 15.25 4.56
N GLY A 77 16.06 14.94 5.83
CA GLY A 77 15.50 15.84 6.85
C GLY A 77 13.99 15.99 6.83
N ASP A 78 13.25 15.22 6.03
CA ASP A 78 11.79 15.21 5.91
C ASP A 78 11.34 13.93 5.19
N PRO A 79 10.36 13.15 5.69
CA PRO A 79 9.55 13.38 6.89
C PRO A 79 10.27 13.11 8.24
N MET A 80 9.60 13.42 9.35
CA MET A 80 10.01 13.08 10.71
C MET A 80 9.32 11.79 11.17
N GLU A 81 9.96 11.06 12.08
CA GLU A 81 9.45 9.85 12.72
C GLU A 81 9.24 10.11 14.21
N LEU A 82 8.01 9.89 14.65
CA LEU A 82 7.56 10.11 16.02
C LEU A 82 7.24 8.77 16.68
N ASN A 83 7.57 8.63 17.93
CA ASN A 83 7.02 7.57 18.79
C ASN A 83 5.86 8.13 19.60
N ILE A 84 4.69 7.46 19.49
CA ILE A 84 3.45 7.82 20.16
C ILE A 84 2.91 6.56 20.83
N ASN A 85 2.80 6.53 22.13
CA ASN A 85 2.26 5.39 22.89
C ASN A 85 2.87 4.01 22.50
N GLY A 86 4.15 4.00 22.06
CA GLY A 86 4.90 2.78 21.76
C GLY A 86 4.87 2.33 20.29
N TYR A 87 4.21 3.06 19.38
CA TYR A 87 4.31 2.82 17.93
C TYR A 87 4.99 4.00 17.22
N GLU A 88 5.55 3.72 16.04
CA GLU A 88 6.28 4.68 15.21
C GLU A 88 5.40 5.22 14.09
N LEU A 89 5.22 6.54 14.08
CA LEU A 89 4.44 7.27 13.08
C LEU A 89 5.33 8.25 12.32
N THR A 90 5.17 8.29 10.99
CA THR A 90 5.89 9.27 10.16
C THR A 90 4.99 10.45 9.80
N LEU A 91 5.55 11.66 9.88
CA LEU A 91 4.84 12.90 9.59
C LEU A 91 5.72 13.85 8.78
N ARG A 92 5.14 14.54 7.80
CA ARG A 92 5.88 15.59 7.07
C ARG A 92 6.07 16.82 7.94
N LEU A 93 7.18 17.52 7.76
CA LEU A 93 7.47 18.77 8.49
C LEU A 93 6.42 19.86 8.25
N ALA A 94 5.79 19.89 7.06
CA ALA A 94 4.71 20.82 6.76
C ALA A 94 3.46 20.56 7.61
N ASP A 95 3.17 19.29 7.88
CA ASP A 95 2.03 18.85 8.70
C ASP A 95 2.37 19.00 10.19
N ALA A 96 3.59 18.66 10.59
CA ALA A 96 4.11 18.85 11.95
C ALA A 96 4.11 20.33 12.39
N GLY A 97 4.29 21.26 11.45
CA GLY A 97 4.20 22.70 11.70
C GLY A 97 2.79 23.20 12.04
N ARG A 98 1.76 22.34 11.94
CA ARG A 98 0.38 22.67 12.31
C ARG A 98 -0.01 22.12 13.69
N ILE A 99 0.89 21.38 14.34
CA ILE A 99 0.64 20.73 15.63
C ILE A 99 1.45 21.50 16.66
N GLU A 100 0.75 22.12 17.62
CA GLU A 100 1.37 22.86 18.71
C GLU A 100 1.73 21.93 19.87
N VAL A 101 2.84 22.21 20.53
CA VAL A 101 3.36 21.38 21.63
C VAL A 101 3.90 22.23 22.77
N GLU A 102 3.84 21.66 23.98
CA GLU A 102 4.41 22.23 25.19
C GLU A 102 5.23 21.18 25.97
N ASP A 103 5.77 21.52 27.11
CA ASP A 103 6.52 20.65 28.03
C ASP A 103 7.65 19.87 27.33
N ILE A 104 8.49 20.58 26.57
CA ILE A 104 9.59 19.97 25.85
C ILE A 104 10.68 19.53 26.84
N THR A 105 10.98 18.21 26.81
CA THR A 105 12.01 17.62 27.70
C THR A 105 13.02 16.80 26.86
N ASP A 106 14.26 16.81 27.28
CA ASP A 106 15.30 15.98 26.67
C ASP A 106 15.14 14.50 27.06
N ARG A 107 15.61 13.60 26.23
CA ARG A 107 15.43 12.15 26.34
C ARG A 107 15.85 11.55 27.68
N GLU A 108 16.94 12.04 28.27
CA GLU A 108 17.43 11.53 29.57
C GLU A 108 16.43 11.79 30.69
N ALA A 109 15.79 12.96 30.69
CA ALA A 109 14.75 13.30 31.66
C ALA A 109 13.46 12.48 31.43
N ALA A 110 13.09 12.29 30.17
CA ALA A 110 11.91 11.51 29.77
C ALA A 110 12.03 10.00 30.09
N GLU A 111 13.21 9.40 29.86
CA GLU A 111 13.46 7.99 30.22
C GLU A 111 13.50 7.80 31.75
N CYS A 112 13.95 8.80 32.50
CA CYS A 112 13.96 8.78 33.97
C CYS A 112 12.53 8.87 34.53
N GLU A 113 11.65 9.70 33.93
CA GLU A 113 10.25 9.81 34.31
C GLU A 113 9.43 8.57 33.97
N VAL A 114 9.65 7.98 32.80
CA VAL A 114 9.00 6.73 32.38
C VAL A 114 9.45 5.57 33.26
N LYS A 115 10.73 5.45 33.60
CA LYS A 115 11.22 4.48 34.58
C LYS A 115 10.64 4.69 35.95
N ALA A 116 10.61 5.92 36.43
CA ALA A 116 10.02 6.25 37.74
C ALA A 116 8.50 6.00 37.78
N ALA A 117 7.78 6.23 36.65
CA ALA A 117 6.37 5.90 36.56
C ALA A 117 6.15 4.39 36.48
N ALA A 118 6.99 3.64 35.73
CA ALA A 118 6.96 2.18 35.69
C ALA A 118 7.29 1.56 37.05
N GLU A 119 8.31 2.05 37.77
CA GLU A 119 8.66 1.61 39.14
C GLU A 119 7.56 1.91 40.15
N ARG A 120 6.84 3.05 40.00
CA ARG A 120 5.66 3.37 40.83
C ARG A 120 4.48 2.44 40.52
N ALA A 121 4.30 2.05 39.24
CA ALA A 121 3.30 1.07 38.83
C ALA A 121 3.66 -0.36 39.27
N GLU A 122 4.95 -0.75 39.20
CA GLU A 122 5.46 -2.03 39.70
C GLU A 122 5.37 -2.12 41.23
N GLY A 123 5.59 -1.04 41.94
CA GLY A 123 5.42 -0.99 43.39
C GLY A 123 3.99 -1.24 43.87
N ARG A 124 3.00 -0.97 43.04
CA ARG A 124 1.57 -1.28 43.27
C ARG A 124 1.14 -2.67 42.82
N ASN A 125 1.91 -3.35 41.98
CA ASN A 125 1.52 -4.61 41.34
C ASN A 125 2.44 -5.80 41.69
N LYS A 126 3.18 -5.75 42.79
CA LYS A 126 3.97 -6.86 43.33
C LYS A 126 3.14 -8.03 43.85
N ASP A 127 1.84 -8.04 43.67
CA ASP A 127 1.04 -9.21 43.98
C ASP A 127 1.16 -10.25 42.85
N LYS A 128 1.42 -11.48 43.27
CA LYS A 128 1.68 -12.73 42.54
C LYS A 128 0.62 -13.12 41.51
N THR A 129 -0.10 -12.16 40.92
CA THR A 129 -1.25 -12.39 40.04
C THR A 129 -0.89 -12.53 38.56
N ALA A 130 0.31 -12.13 38.11
CA ALA A 130 0.68 -12.22 36.68
C ALA A 130 0.92 -13.67 36.22
N GLU A 131 1.56 -14.51 37.03
CA GLU A 131 1.75 -15.95 36.72
C GLU A 131 0.41 -16.72 36.76
N ASN A 132 -0.49 -16.37 37.68
CA ASN A 132 -1.79 -17.02 37.78
C ASN A 132 -2.78 -16.55 36.71
N ALA A 133 -2.69 -15.31 36.22
CA ALA A 133 -3.57 -14.81 35.15
C ALA A 133 -3.28 -15.44 33.77
N ALA A 134 -2.03 -15.86 33.54
CA ALA A 134 -1.65 -16.57 32.31
C ALA A 134 -2.17 -18.04 32.25
N LEU A 135 -2.60 -18.57 33.40
CA LEU A 135 -3.05 -19.97 33.56
C LEU A 135 -4.57 -20.13 33.54
N ILE A 136 -5.35 -19.03 33.48
CA ILE A 136 -6.81 -19.12 33.40
C ILE A 136 -7.16 -19.46 31.93
N PRO A 137 -7.64 -20.66 31.63
CA PRO A 137 -8.04 -21.01 30.26
C PRO A 137 -9.20 -20.11 29.82
N HIS A 138 -9.21 -19.80 28.52
CA HIS A 138 -10.33 -19.08 27.91
C HIS A 138 -11.59 -19.92 28.07
N PRO A 139 -12.75 -19.33 28.47
CA PRO A 139 -13.95 -20.11 28.83
C PRO A 139 -14.64 -20.67 27.61
N GLY A 140 -14.25 -21.01 26.55
CA GLY A 140 -14.90 -21.66 25.41
C GLY A 140 -16.39 -21.39 25.21
N LEU A 141 -16.96 -21.84 24.10
CA LEU A 141 -18.39 -21.73 23.81
C LEU A 141 -19.23 -22.59 24.79
N GLY A 142 -20.11 -21.94 25.57
CA GLY A 142 -21.12 -22.62 26.38
C GLY A 142 -20.70 -22.96 27.80
N GLU A 143 -19.49 -22.70 28.25
CA GLU A 143 -19.08 -22.90 29.66
C GLU A 143 -19.36 -21.65 30.50
N GLY A 144 -20.63 -21.36 30.76
CA GLY A 144 -21.04 -20.27 31.68
C GLY A 144 -20.47 -18.91 31.31
N GLY A 145 -20.10 -18.72 30.06
CA GLY A 145 -19.44 -17.54 29.56
C GLY A 145 -20.36 -16.34 29.70
N LYS A 146 -19.91 -15.34 30.42
CA LYS A 146 -20.58 -14.05 30.64
C LYS A 146 -20.92 -13.32 29.32
N TYR A 147 -20.42 -13.83 28.17
CA TYR A 147 -20.45 -13.17 26.87
C TYR A 147 -21.59 -13.66 25.98
N HIS A 148 -22.01 -14.91 26.15
CA HIS A 148 -23.16 -15.49 25.44
C HIS A 148 -24.40 -15.46 26.33
N ASP A 149 -25.24 -14.45 26.18
CA ASP A 149 -26.45 -14.31 26.95
C ASP A 149 -27.63 -14.88 26.17
N LYS A 150 -28.14 -16.04 26.60
CA LYS A 150 -29.27 -16.69 26.00
C LYS A 150 -30.55 -15.85 25.92
N LYS A 151 -30.65 -14.81 26.74
CA LYS A 151 -31.81 -13.88 26.73
C LYS A 151 -31.72 -12.83 25.62
N ALA A 152 -30.49 -12.55 25.14
CA ALA A 152 -30.22 -11.60 24.05
C ALA A 152 -30.12 -12.30 22.69
N GLU A 153 -30.26 -13.62 22.61
CA GLU A 153 -30.17 -14.40 21.39
C GLU A 153 -31.38 -14.18 20.48
N HIS A 154 -31.13 -13.77 19.22
CA HIS A 154 -32.12 -13.68 18.15
C HIS A 154 -31.72 -14.61 16.99
N PRO A 155 -31.93 -15.93 17.13
CA PRO A 155 -31.35 -16.91 16.20
C PRO A 155 -31.91 -16.75 14.79
N LEU A 156 -31.01 -16.73 13.80
CA LEU A 156 -31.37 -16.73 12.39
C LEU A 156 -32.05 -18.06 12.00
N PRO A 157 -32.98 -18.06 11.00
CA PRO A 157 -33.59 -19.29 10.48
C PRO A 157 -32.51 -20.33 10.10
N LYS A 158 -32.79 -21.61 10.40
CA LYS A 158 -31.85 -22.70 10.05
C LYS A 158 -31.58 -22.72 8.55
N GLY A 159 -30.31 -22.69 8.18
CA GLY A 159 -29.85 -22.75 6.80
C GLY A 159 -29.59 -21.38 6.15
N THR A 160 -29.78 -20.27 6.87
CA THR A 160 -29.36 -18.92 6.39
C THR A 160 -27.85 -18.90 6.16
N PRO A 161 -27.39 -18.43 4.97
CA PRO A 161 -25.97 -18.23 4.72
C PRO A 161 -25.41 -17.16 5.69
N LEU A 162 -24.26 -17.46 6.32
CA LEU A 162 -23.59 -16.52 7.19
C LEU A 162 -22.52 -15.77 6.39
N THR A 163 -22.57 -14.45 6.43
CA THR A 163 -21.61 -13.56 5.78
C THR A 163 -20.80 -12.81 6.82
N PHE A 164 -19.49 -12.85 6.70
CA PHE A 164 -18.55 -12.20 7.62
C PHE A 164 -17.73 -11.14 6.91
N ALA A 165 -17.52 -10.03 7.59
CA ALA A 165 -16.54 -9.02 7.23
C ALA A 165 -15.29 -9.21 8.10
N LEU A 166 -14.14 -9.44 7.48
CA LEU A 166 -12.84 -9.46 8.17
C LEU A 166 -12.25 -8.05 8.15
N ALA A 167 -12.24 -7.36 9.28
CA ALA A 167 -11.78 -5.98 9.43
C ALA A 167 -10.62 -5.88 10.42
N GLY A 168 -9.72 -4.92 10.22
CA GLY A 168 -8.58 -4.67 11.10
C GLY A 168 -7.57 -3.71 10.50
N ASN A 169 -6.62 -3.28 11.31
CA ASN A 169 -5.59 -2.34 10.90
C ASN A 169 -4.67 -2.93 9.82
N GLN A 170 -3.90 -2.07 9.16
CA GLN A 170 -2.81 -2.53 8.29
C GLN A 170 -1.79 -3.30 9.15
N ASN A 171 -1.19 -4.34 8.58
CA ASN A 171 -0.17 -5.19 9.22
C ASN A 171 -0.60 -5.99 10.47
N CYS A 172 -1.88 -6.02 10.85
CA CYS A 172 -2.38 -6.84 11.97
C CYS A 172 -2.45 -8.35 11.69
N GLY A 173 -2.10 -8.79 10.47
CA GLY A 173 -2.12 -10.21 10.07
C GLY A 173 -3.43 -10.67 9.40
N LYS A 174 -4.24 -9.74 8.89
CA LYS A 174 -5.57 -9.99 8.30
C LYS A 174 -5.53 -11.00 7.15
N THR A 175 -4.69 -10.80 6.14
CA THR A 175 -4.56 -11.71 5.00
C THR A 175 -4.06 -13.10 5.41
N THR A 176 -3.19 -13.18 6.42
CA THR A 176 -2.74 -14.46 6.98
C THR A 176 -3.90 -15.20 7.62
N LEU A 177 -4.71 -14.51 8.45
CA LEU A 177 -5.90 -15.08 9.06
C LEU A 177 -6.91 -15.53 8.01
N PHE A 178 -7.20 -14.70 7.01
CA PHE A 178 -8.10 -15.03 5.91
C PHE A 178 -7.68 -16.32 5.19
N ASN A 179 -6.39 -16.46 4.88
CA ASN A 179 -5.85 -17.65 4.23
C ASN A 179 -5.93 -18.89 5.13
N GLN A 180 -5.77 -18.76 6.45
CA GLN A 180 -5.93 -19.87 7.40
C GLN A 180 -7.41 -20.31 7.52
N MET A 181 -8.35 -19.35 7.49
CA MET A 181 -9.78 -19.64 7.60
C MET A 181 -10.36 -20.27 6.33
N THR A 182 -9.91 -19.83 5.13
CA THR A 182 -10.52 -20.20 3.84
C THR A 182 -9.75 -21.26 3.06
N GLY A 183 -8.44 -21.40 3.29
CA GLY A 183 -7.59 -22.30 2.52
C GLY A 183 -7.49 -21.89 1.04
N SER A 184 -7.76 -22.85 0.11
CA SER A 184 -7.68 -22.64 -1.34
C SER A 184 -8.98 -22.13 -1.99
N ASN A 185 -10.06 -22.05 -1.23
CA ASN A 185 -11.39 -21.67 -1.73
C ASN A 185 -11.61 -20.16 -1.69
N GLN A 186 -10.90 -19.42 -2.53
CA GLN A 186 -10.93 -17.96 -2.58
C GLN A 186 -11.39 -17.46 -3.94
N HIS A 187 -12.19 -16.39 -3.94
CA HIS A 187 -12.59 -15.63 -5.12
C HIS A 187 -11.98 -14.24 -5.04
N VAL A 188 -11.27 -13.82 -6.08
CA VAL A 188 -10.63 -12.50 -6.15
C VAL A 188 -11.34 -11.65 -7.19
N GLY A 189 -11.79 -10.48 -6.80
CA GLY A 189 -12.43 -9.48 -7.65
C GLY A 189 -12.07 -8.07 -7.21
N ASN A 190 -12.80 -7.07 -7.65
CA ASN A 190 -12.69 -5.71 -7.14
C ASN A 190 -14.01 -5.31 -6.47
N PHE A 191 -13.94 -4.43 -5.47
CA PHE A 191 -15.16 -3.81 -4.93
C PHE A 191 -15.85 -2.96 -6.01
N PRO A 192 -17.19 -2.92 -6.05
CA PRO A 192 -17.92 -2.19 -7.08
C PRO A 192 -17.53 -0.71 -7.14
N GLY A 193 -17.19 -0.23 -8.35
CA GLY A 193 -16.89 1.18 -8.60
C GLY A 193 -15.52 1.69 -8.18
N VAL A 194 -14.67 0.84 -7.60
CA VAL A 194 -13.31 1.18 -7.16
C VAL A 194 -12.30 0.11 -7.57
N THR A 195 -11.03 0.46 -7.55
CA THR A 195 -9.92 -0.44 -7.90
C THR A 195 -9.30 -1.13 -6.68
N VAL A 196 -10.06 -1.29 -5.61
CA VAL A 196 -9.66 -2.00 -4.40
C VAL A 196 -10.01 -3.48 -4.58
N ASP A 197 -9.05 -4.37 -4.33
CA ASP A 197 -9.23 -5.81 -4.45
C ASP A 197 -10.22 -6.32 -3.39
N ARG A 198 -11.20 -7.14 -3.83
CA ARG A 198 -12.12 -7.87 -2.98
C ARG A 198 -11.74 -9.35 -2.99
N LYS A 199 -11.59 -9.93 -1.83
CA LYS A 199 -11.36 -11.38 -1.66
C LYS A 199 -12.48 -11.97 -0.84
N ASP A 200 -13.19 -12.89 -1.43
CA ASP A 200 -14.24 -13.67 -0.76
C ASP A 200 -13.77 -15.12 -0.63
N GLY A 201 -14.08 -15.77 0.49
CA GLY A 201 -13.73 -17.17 0.70
C GLY A 201 -14.74 -17.89 1.58
N VAL A 202 -14.94 -19.19 1.33
CA VAL A 202 -15.74 -20.06 2.18
C VAL A 202 -14.90 -20.52 3.36
N ILE A 203 -15.44 -20.40 4.57
CA ILE A 203 -14.76 -20.83 5.81
C ILE A 203 -14.68 -22.36 5.81
N ARG A 204 -13.49 -22.89 6.12
CA ARG A 204 -13.22 -24.33 6.18
C ARG A 204 -14.18 -25.06 7.12
N GLY A 205 -14.74 -26.16 6.64
CA GLY A 205 -15.70 -26.96 7.41
C GLY A 205 -17.09 -26.33 7.57
N GLN A 206 -17.36 -25.20 6.88
CA GLN A 206 -18.63 -24.47 6.98
C GLN A 206 -19.10 -23.99 5.60
N ASP A 207 -19.70 -24.87 4.80
CA ASP A 207 -20.06 -24.62 3.40
C ASP A 207 -21.00 -23.42 3.18
N LYS A 208 -21.70 -22.95 4.23
CA LYS A 208 -22.62 -21.81 4.16
C LYS A 208 -22.09 -20.55 4.84
N ALA A 209 -20.84 -20.51 5.23
CA ALA A 209 -20.21 -19.36 5.84
C ALA A 209 -19.18 -18.74 4.89
N LEU A 210 -19.45 -17.51 4.45
CA LEU A 210 -18.60 -16.73 3.54
C LEU A 210 -17.91 -15.62 4.34
N VAL A 211 -16.62 -15.45 4.17
CA VAL A 211 -15.84 -14.33 4.71
C VAL A 211 -15.30 -13.46 3.59
N THR A 212 -15.46 -12.13 3.72
CA THR A 212 -14.88 -11.13 2.83
C THR A 212 -13.71 -10.44 3.52
N ASP A 213 -12.52 -10.49 2.91
CA ASP A 213 -11.33 -9.75 3.38
C ASP A 213 -11.49 -8.27 3.00
N LEU A 214 -11.65 -7.40 4.00
CA LEU A 214 -11.74 -5.96 3.79
C LEU A 214 -10.35 -5.32 3.79
N PRO A 215 -10.16 -4.19 3.12
CA PRO A 215 -8.91 -3.44 3.18
C PRO A 215 -8.47 -3.15 4.62
N GLY A 216 -7.17 -3.05 4.85
CA GLY A 216 -6.64 -2.62 6.15
C GLY A 216 -6.85 -1.13 6.36
N ILE A 217 -7.56 -0.76 7.41
CA ILE A 217 -7.93 0.62 7.73
C ILE A 217 -7.55 0.96 9.18
N TYR A 218 -7.37 2.23 9.46
CA TYR A 218 -7.09 2.71 10.81
C TYR A 218 -8.31 3.29 11.50
N SER A 219 -9.27 3.78 10.73
CA SER A 219 -10.53 4.32 11.23
C SER A 219 -11.65 4.18 10.20
N MET A 220 -12.87 4.49 10.61
CA MET A 220 -14.05 4.55 9.73
C MET A 220 -14.26 5.95 9.13
N SER A 221 -13.28 6.84 9.24
CA SER A 221 -13.33 8.20 8.67
C SER A 221 -12.94 8.16 7.18
N PRO A 222 -13.57 8.96 6.30
CA PRO A 222 -13.37 8.88 4.85
C PRO A 222 -12.09 9.58 4.39
N TYR A 223 -10.93 9.09 4.81
CA TYR A 223 -9.62 9.63 4.44
C TYR A 223 -9.04 8.98 3.18
N SER A 224 -9.17 7.66 3.04
CA SER A 224 -8.70 6.90 1.88
C SER A 224 -9.84 6.11 1.23
N ASN A 225 -9.62 5.60 0.01
CA ASN A 225 -10.59 4.74 -0.67
C ASN A 225 -10.85 3.44 0.08
N GLU A 226 -9.84 2.91 0.77
CA GLU A 226 -9.95 1.70 1.57
C GLU A 226 -10.94 1.87 2.72
N GLU A 227 -10.90 3.01 3.42
CA GLU A 227 -11.81 3.34 4.53
C GLU A 227 -13.23 3.54 4.03
N ILE A 228 -13.41 4.25 2.90
CA ILE A 228 -14.72 4.44 2.27
C ILE A 228 -15.32 3.09 1.86
N VAL A 229 -14.53 2.23 1.21
CA VAL A 229 -14.97 0.89 0.76
C VAL A 229 -15.39 0.01 1.94
N THR A 230 -14.57 -0.04 2.98
CA THR A 230 -14.85 -0.83 4.18
C THR A 230 -16.13 -0.37 4.85
N ARG A 231 -16.31 0.95 5.03
CA ARG A 231 -17.50 1.54 5.61
C ARG A 231 -18.76 1.25 4.79
N GLU A 232 -18.71 1.52 3.49
CA GLU A 232 -19.84 1.28 2.59
C GLU A 232 -20.21 -0.22 2.49
N PHE A 233 -19.22 -1.11 2.52
CA PHE A 233 -19.47 -2.55 2.56
C PHE A 233 -20.26 -2.95 3.80
N ILE A 234 -19.81 -2.55 4.99
CA ILE A 234 -20.49 -2.93 6.24
C ILE A 234 -21.90 -2.33 6.32
N LEU A 235 -22.08 -1.05 5.93
CA LEU A 235 -23.37 -0.37 6.00
C LEU A 235 -24.38 -0.85 4.95
N ARG A 236 -23.93 -1.25 3.74
CA ARG A 236 -24.82 -1.67 2.64
C ARG A 236 -25.05 -3.17 2.58
N GLU A 237 -23.97 -3.97 2.66
CA GLU A 237 -24.06 -5.43 2.56
C GLU A 237 -24.55 -6.06 3.86
N LYS A 238 -24.48 -5.33 4.99
CA LYS A 238 -24.93 -5.74 6.32
C LYS A 238 -24.51 -7.19 6.64
N PRO A 239 -23.19 -7.45 6.75
CA PRO A 239 -22.69 -8.79 7.08
C PRO A 239 -23.31 -9.28 8.36
N LYS A 240 -23.52 -10.59 8.49
CA LYS A 240 -24.11 -11.22 9.68
C LYS A 240 -23.17 -11.25 10.88
N GLY A 241 -21.87 -10.98 10.64
CA GLY A 241 -20.89 -10.84 11.70
C GLY A 241 -19.62 -10.13 11.22
N ILE A 242 -18.92 -9.49 12.13
CA ILE A 242 -17.59 -8.89 11.91
C ILE A 242 -16.56 -9.70 12.68
N ILE A 243 -15.49 -10.09 12.00
CA ILE A 243 -14.29 -10.62 12.65
C ILE A 243 -13.27 -9.49 12.65
N ASN A 244 -13.08 -8.88 13.81
CA ASN A 244 -12.14 -7.78 13.97
C ASN A 244 -10.80 -8.33 14.44
N ILE A 245 -9.76 -8.21 13.61
CA ILE A 245 -8.40 -8.66 13.96
C ILE A 245 -7.58 -7.49 14.52
N VAL A 246 -6.98 -7.71 15.67
CA VAL A 246 -6.20 -6.75 16.47
C VAL A 246 -4.81 -7.28 16.70
N ASP A 247 -3.79 -6.48 16.45
CA ASP A 247 -2.39 -6.78 16.82
C ASP A 247 -2.20 -6.57 18.33
N ALA A 248 -2.00 -7.68 19.05
CA ALA A 248 -1.81 -7.68 20.49
C ALA A 248 -0.54 -6.94 20.95
N THR A 249 0.47 -6.82 20.08
CA THR A 249 1.71 -6.09 20.37
C THR A 249 1.51 -4.58 20.38
N ASN A 250 0.49 -4.08 19.62
CA ASN A 250 0.09 -2.68 19.51
C ASN A 250 -1.41 -2.48 19.83
N ILE A 251 -1.90 -3.11 20.88
CA ILE A 251 -3.33 -3.23 21.19
C ILE A 251 -4.02 -1.86 21.33
N GLU A 252 -3.40 -0.89 22.01
CA GLU A 252 -3.97 0.45 22.23
C GLU A 252 -4.33 1.14 20.91
N ARG A 253 -3.46 1.03 19.93
CA ARG A 253 -3.66 1.60 18.59
C ARG A 253 -4.78 0.90 17.83
N ASN A 254 -4.80 -0.43 17.91
CA ASN A 254 -5.76 -1.24 17.16
C ASN A 254 -7.18 -1.17 17.72
N LEU A 255 -7.35 -1.00 19.05
CA LEU A 255 -8.65 -0.88 19.68
C LEU A 255 -9.44 0.37 19.25
N PHE A 256 -8.78 1.40 18.69
CA PHE A 256 -9.48 2.57 18.17
C PHE A 256 -10.47 2.22 17.05
N LEU A 257 -10.04 1.40 16.09
CA LEU A 257 -10.92 0.88 15.06
C LEU A 257 -11.98 -0.05 15.65
N THR A 258 -11.60 -0.90 16.62
CA THR A 258 -12.54 -1.81 17.29
C THR A 258 -13.74 -1.07 17.87
N MET A 259 -13.50 0.06 18.55
CA MET A 259 -14.57 0.88 19.12
C MET A 259 -15.51 1.43 18.05
N GLN A 260 -14.98 1.91 16.92
CA GLN A 260 -15.81 2.40 15.82
C GLN A 260 -16.61 1.29 15.13
N LEU A 261 -16.05 0.07 15.08
CA LEU A 261 -16.79 -1.10 14.57
C LEU A 261 -17.91 -1.52 15.52
N MET A 262 -17.70 -1.42 16.83
CA MET A 262 -18.74 -1.69 17.85
C MET A 262 -19.90 -0.70 17.74
N GLU A 263 -19.62 0.59 17.45
CA GLU A 263 -20.65 1.62 17.23
C GLU A 263 -21.60 1.29 16.05
N LEU A 264 -21.22 0.36 15.16
CA LEU A 264 -22.07 -0.12 14.06
C LEU A 264 -23.14 -1.14 14.48
N ASP A 265 -23.11 -1.60 15.72
CA ASP A 265 -24.07 -2.55 16.30
C ASP A 265 -24.26 -3.84 15.48
N VAL A 266 -23.17 -4.31 14.85
CA VAL A 266 -23.14 -5.58 14.12
C VAL A 266 -22.52 -6.65 15.02
N PRO A 267 -23.06 -7.90 15.04
CA PRO A 267 -22.45 -9.01 15.76
C PRO A 267 -20.95 -9.12 15.49
N MET A 268 -20.09 -9.16 16.52
CA MET A 268 -18.66 -9.05 16.36
C MET A 268 -17.88 -9.96 17.30
N VAL A 269 -16.75 -10.48 16.78
CA VAL A 269 -15.72 -11.20 17.56
C VAL A 269 -14.38 -10.52 17.35
N LEU A 270 -13.63 -10.32 18.42
CA LEU A 270 -12.28 -9.76 18.38
C LEU A 270 -11.25 -10.89 18.33
N ALA A 271 -10.50 -10.98 17.24
CA ALA A 271 -9.36 -11.89 17.07
C ALA A 271 -8.09 -11.20 17.53
N LEU A 272 -7.60 -11.54 18.74
CA LEU A 272 -6.40 -10.95 19.32
C LEU A 272 -5.17 -11.69 18.79
N ASN A 273 -4.58 -11.19 17.72
CA ASN A 273 -3.51 -11.83 16.97
C ASN A 273 -2.11 -11.50 17.53
N MET A 274 -1.11 -12.28 17.15
CA MET A 274 0.30 -12.16 17.58
C MET A 274 0.51 -12.40 19.08
N MET A 275 -0.34 -13.23 19.68
CA MET A 275 -0.22 -13.61 21.08
C MET A 275 1.03 -14.42 21.39
N ASP A 276 1.60 -15.08 20.36
CA ASP A 276 2.90 -15.72 20.45
C ASP A 276 4.03 -14.70 20.68
N GLU A 277 4.05 -13.59 19.96
CA GLU A 277 5.04 -12.52 20.17
C GLU A 277 4.90 -11.87 21.56
N VAL A 278 3.68 -11.65 22.05
CA VAL A 278 3.43 -11.13 23.40
C VAL A 278 4.00 -12.07 24.45
N ARG A 279 3.76 -13.37 24.33
CA ARG A 279 4.28 -14.40 25.27
C ARG A 279 5.81 -14.52 25.20
N GLU A 280 6.41 -14.54 24.00
CA GLU A 280 7.86 -14.61 23.80
C GLU A 280 8.61 -13.40 24.40
N ASN A 281 7.94 -12.25 24.51
CA ASN A 281 8.45 -11.05 25.17
C ASN A 281 8.14 -11.00 26.67
N GLY A 282 7.57 -12.07 27.25
CA GLY A 282 7.24 -12.17 28.67
C GLY A 282 6.03 -11.33 29.10
N GLY A 283 5.26 -10.80 28.12
CA GLY A 283 4.01 -10.10 28.35
C GLY A 283 2.81 -11.05 28.43
N THR A 284 1.69 -10.53 28.90
CA THR A 284 0.39 -11.21 28.88
C THR A 284 -0.76 -10.23 28.76
N ILE A 285 -1.88 -10.69 28.22
CA ILE A 285 -3.13 -9.94 28.16
C ILE A 285 -4.18 -10.75 28.89
N ARG A 286 -4.88 -10.11 29.85
CA ARG A 286 -5.98 -10.73 30.60
C ARG A 286 -7.23 -10.79 29.73
N VAL A 287 -7.30 -11.83 28.87
CA VAL A 287 -8.33 -11.94 27.82
C VAL A 287 -9.74 -11.89 28.40
N ASN A 288 -10.03 -12.64 29.47
CA ASN A 288 -11.36 -12.69 30.10
C ASN A 288 -11.79 -11.33 30.66
N GLN A 289 -10.84 -10.55 31.20
CA GLN A 289 -11.11 -9.22 31.69
C GLN A 289 -11.33 -8.23 30.53
N LEU A 290 -10.56 -8.40 29.43
CA LEU A 290 -10.72 -7.59 28.21
C LEU A 290 -12.11 -7.81 27.58
N GLU A 291 -12.57 -9.05 27.53
CA GLU A 291 -13.92 -9.41 27.09
C GLU A 291 -15.01 -8.73 27.94
N GLU A 292 -14.86 -8.82 29.27
CA GLU A 292 -15.81 -8.20 30.21
C GLU A 292 -15.89 -6.68 30.03
N LEU A 293 -14.74 -6.03 29.80
CA LEU A 293 -14.67 -4.57 29.63
C LEU A 293 -15.18 -4.13 28.25
N LEU A 294 -14.92 -4.88 27.19
CA LEU A 294 -15.40 -4.60 25.83
C LEU A 294 -16.84 -5.05 25.61
N GLY A 295 -17.29 -6.13 26.27
CA GLY A 295 -18.61 -6.72 26.06
C GLY A 295 -18.77 -7.46 24.73
N ILE A 296 -17.69 -7.97 24.16
CA ILE A 296 -17.63 -8.82 22.97
C ILE A 296 -16.67 -9.99 23.19
N PRO A 297 -16.86 -11.15 22.54
CA PRO A 297 -15.92 -12.26 22.62
C PRO A 297 -14.55 -11.87 22.10
N VAL A 298 -13.50 -12.24 22.83
CA VAL A 298 -12.09 -12.01 22.49
C VAL A 298 -11.35 -13.34 22.41
N VAL A 299 -10.88 -13.72 21.23
CA VAL A 299 -10.19 -14.99 21.02
C VAL A 299 -8.71 -14.74 20.78
N PRO A 300 -7.81 -15.23 21.65
CA PRO A 300 -6.36 -15.11 21.47
C PRO A 300 -5.87 -16.05 20.37
N ILE A 301 -5.22 -15.52 19.34
CA ILE A 301 -4.74 -16.30 18.19
C ILE A 301 -3.29 -16.00 17.84
N SER A 302 -2.67 -16.91 17.10
CA SER A 302 -1.51 -16.66 16.27
C SER A 302 -1.79 -17.15 14.84
N ALA A 303 -2.13 -16.22 13.96
CA ALA A 303 -2.44 -16.54 12.57
C ALA A 303 -1.22 -17.14 11.84
N ALA A 304 0.00 -16.71 12.19
CA ALA A 304 1.25 -17.24 11.62
C ALA A 304 1.50 -18.72 12.01
N LYS A 305 1.20 -19.08 13.25
CA LYS A 305 1.36 -20.45 13.78
C LYS A 305 0.11 -21.30 13.65
N ASN A 306 -1.01 -20.74 13.15
CA ASN A 306 -2.32 -21.39 13.04
C ASN A 306 -2.88 -21.84 14.43
N GLU A 307 -2.64 -21.04 15.47
CA GLU A 307 -3.16 -21.26 16.83
C GLU A 307 -4.45 -20.49 17.06
N GLY A 308 -5.46 -21.11 17.71
CA GLY A 308 -6.73 -20.48 18.09
C GLY A 308 -7.70 -20.22 16.95
N ILE A 309 -7.41 -20.65 15.71
CA ILE A 309 -8.25 -20.35 14.54
C ILE A 309 -9.59 -21.10 14.57
N ASP A 310 -9.60 -22.36 14.96
CA ASP A 310 -10.83 -23.16 15.03
C ASP A 310 -11.78 -22.63 16.12
N GLU A 311 -11.23 -22.15 17.24
CA GLU A 311 -11.96 -21.49 18.31
C GLU A 311 -12.57 -20.16 17.82
N LEU A 312 -11.79 -19.35 17.12
CA LEU A 312 -12.25 -18.11 16.48
C LEU A 312 -13.41 -18.36 15.52
N ILE A 313 -13.30 -19.38 14.65
CA ILE A 313 -14.37 -19.76 13.72
C ILE A 313 -15.63 -20.14 14.48
N SER A 314 -15.51 -20.94 15.55
CA SER A 314 -16.62 -21.39 16.36
C SER A 314 -17.37 -20.23 17.03
N HIS A 315 -16.65 -19.30 17.67
CA HIS A 315 -17.22 -18.08 18.24
C HIS A 315 -17.87 -17.18 17.19
N SER A 316 -17.21 -17.00 16.03
CA SER A 316 -17.75 -16.17 14.94
C SER A 316 -19.08 -16.73 14.43
N ILE A 317 -19.17 -18.04 14.21
CA ILE A 317 -20.40 -18.69 13.76
C ILE A 317 -21.50 -18.59 14.81
N HIS A 318 -21.16 -18.76 16.10
CA HIS A 318 -22.12 -18.64 17.19
C HIS A 318 -22.73 -17.22 17.22
N VAL A 319 -21.88 -16.21 17.34
CA VAL A 319 -22.30 -14.78 17.42
C VAL A 319 -23.13 -14.37 16.20
N ALA A 320 -22.70 -14.75 14.98
CA ALA A 320 -23.46 -14.44 13.77
C ALA A 320 -24.78 -15.21 13.65
N ARG A 321 -24.83 -16.47 14.11
CA ARG A 321 -26.08 -17.27 14.07
C ARG A 321 -27.11 -16.78 15.04
N TYR A 322 -26.70 -16.38 16.22
CA TYR A 322 -27.60 -15.90 17.28
C TYR A 322 -27.79 -14.38 17.27
N GLN A 323 -27.08 -13.65 16.34
CA GLN A 323 -27.15 -12.20 16.18
C GLN A 323 -26.85 -11.45 17.50
N GLU A 324 -25.78 -11.88 18.17
CA GLU A 324 -25.36 -11.28 19.43
C GLU A 324 -24.63 -9.95 19.16
N SER A 325 -25.33 -8.84 19.38
CA SER A 325 -24.74 -7.48 19.28
C SER A 325 -23.78 -7.19 20.44
N PRO A 326 -22.81 -6.27 20.24
CA PRO A 326 -21.93 -5.81 21.31
C PRO A 326 -22.71 -5.31 22.54
N LYS A 327 -22.39 -5.83 23.72
CA LYS A 327 -23.10 -5.45 24.97
C LYS A 327 -22.80 -4.03 25.42
N ARG A 328 -21.66 -3.49 25.01
CA ARG A 328 -21.23 -2.14 25.35
C ARG A 328 -21.13 -1.31 24.09
N LEU A 329 -22.01 -0.35 23.95
CA LEU A 329 -21.97 0.65 22.88
C LEU A 329 -21.52 2.01 23.41
N ASP A 330 -21.69 2.27 24.72
CA ASP A 330 -21.32 3.52 25.36
C ASP A 330 -19.91 3.46 25.98
N PHE A 331 -19.02 4.31 25.48
CA PHE A 331 -17.64 4.45 25.91
C PHE A 331 -17.39 5.74 26.70
N CYS A 332 -18.42 6.57 26.86
CA CYS A 332 -18.37 7.82 27.58
C CYS A 332 -18.24 7.59 29.08
N ASP A 333 -17.56 8.50 29.77
CA ASP A 333 -17.55 8.58 31.22
C ASP A 333 -18.48 9.73 31.65
N GLU A 334 -19.56 9.42 32.38
CA GLU A 334 -20.52 10.41 32.87
C GLU A 334 -19.90 11.43 33.83
N ASN A 335 -18.76 11.08 34.42
CA ASN A 335 -18.05 11.92 35.35
C ASN A 335 -16.92 12.74 34.72
N ASP A 336 -16.53 12.40 33.47
CA ASP A 336 -15.44 13.10 32.78
C ASP A 336 -15.92 14.50 32.33
N HIS A 337 -15.33 15.54 32.88
CA HIS A 337 -15.70 16.96 32.64
C HIS A 337 -17.21 17.20 32.77
N GLY A 338 -17.81 16.62 33.84
CA GLY A 338 -19.26 16.73 34.09
C GLY A 338 -20.12 16.03 33.05
N GLY A 339 -19.59 15.09 32.26
CA GLY A 339 -20.33 14.33 31.25
C GLY A 339 -20.67 15.11 29.99
N ALA A 340 -19.89 16.13 29.62
CA ALA A 340 -20.17 16.98 28.45
C ALA A 340 -20.30 16.19 27.14
N VAL A 341 -19.33 15.27 26.87
CA VAL A 341 -19.34 14.43 25.67
C VAL A 341 -20.49 13.44 25.70
N HIS A 342 -20.77 12.85 26.86
CA HIS A 342 -21.90 11.92 27.05
C HIS A 342 -23.22 12.59 26.71
N ARG A 343 -23.52 13.76 27.32
CA ARG A 343 -24.76 14.51 27.04
C ARG A 343 -24.88 14.91 25.56
N CYS A 344 -23.76 15.31 24.95
CA CYS A 344 -23.73 15.66 23.54
C CYS A 344 -24.13 14.50 22.65
N ILE A 345 -23.47 13.34 22.81
CA ILE A 345 -23.77 12.14 22.00
C ILE A 345 -25.23 11.71 22.16
N HIS A 346 -25.72 11.61 23.41
CA HIS A 346 -27.10 11.19 23.70
C HIS A 346 -28.12 12.21 23.18
N GLY A 347 -27.90 13.52 23.37
CA GLY A 347 -28.78 14.54 22.82
C GLY A 347 -28.86 14.54 21.28
N ILE A 348 -27.72 14.24 20.60
CA ILE A 348 -27.75 14.06 19.16
C ILE A 348 -28.43 12.77 18.74
N MET A 349 -28.20 11.66 19.47
CA MET A 349 -28.92 10.39 19.22
C MET A 349 -30.42 10.55 19.27
N ASP A 350 -30.94 11.31 20.26
CA ASP A 350 -32.37 11.60 20.39
C ASP A 350 -32.88 12.47 19.23
N LEU A 351 -32.07 13.44 18.78
CA LEU A 351 -32.39 14.33 17.65
C LEU A 351 -32.49 13.59 16.30
N ILE A 352 -31.56 12.64 16.05
CA ILE A 352 -31.43 12.01 14.72
C ILE A 352 -32.03 10.62 14.64
N GLY A 353 -32.68 10.12 15.68
CA GLY A 353 -33.11 8.72 15.77
C GLY A 353 -33.92 8.25 14.57
N ASP A 354 -34.97 8.99 14.19
CA ASP A 354 -35.86 8.66 13.08
C ASP A 354 -35.13 8.75 11.71
N HIS A 355 -34.24 9.73 11.56
CA HIS A 355 -33.45 9.91 10.34
C HIS A 355 -32.42 8.78 10.16
N ALA A 356 -31.77 8.36 11.24
CA ALA A 356 -30.80 7.29 11.24
C ALA A 356 -31.46 5.93 10.92
N GLU A 357 -32.62 5.65 11.49
CA GLU A 357 -33.42 4.45 11.19
C GLU A 357 -33.84 4.42 9.72
N LYS A 358 -34.38 5.52 9.20
CA LYS A 358 -34.77 5.68 7.79
C LYS A 358 -33.59 5.52 6.84
N ALA A 359 -32.41 6.07 7.20
CA ALA A 359 -31.18 5.93 6.42
C ALA A 359 -30.53 4.54 6.56
N GLY A 360 -30.97 3.73 7.53
CA GLY A 360 -30.40 2.42 7.84
C GLY A 360 -28.98 2.47 8.39
N ILE A 361 -28.64 3.56 9.13
CA ILE A 361 -27.35 3.77 9.80
C ILE A 361 -27.57 3.63 11.31
N PRO A 362 -26.72 2.91 12.06
CA PRO A 362 -26.80 2.84 13.50
C PRO A 362 -26.72 4.24 14.14
N VAL A 363 -27.65 4.56 15.04
CA VAL A 363 -27.86 5.92 15.56
C VAL A 363 -26.61 6.46 16.25
N ARG A 364 -25.95 5.64 17.07
CA ARG A 364 -24.73 6.05 17.77
C ARG A 364 -23.56 6.34 16.83
N PHE A 365 -23.35 5.47 15.83
CA PHE A 365 -22.35 5.71 14.80
C PHE A 365 -22.63 7.02 14.05
N ALA A 366 -23.91 7.24 13.68
CA ALA A 366 -24.32 8.49 13.01
C ALA A 366 -24.04 9.72 13.89
N ALA A 367 -24.40 9.68 15.18
CA ALA A 367 -24.17 10.77 16.14
C ALA A 367 -22.67 11.10 16.28
N CYS A 368 -21.82 10.10 16.51
CA CYS A 368 -20.37 10.30 16.58
C CYS A 368 -19.80 10.88 15.28
N LYS A 369 -20.25 10.41 14.10
CA LYS A 369 -19.79 10.93 12.81
C LYS A 369 -20.27 12.34 12.50
N LEU A 370 -21.47 12.72 12.96
CA LEU A 370 -21.95 14.11 12.87
C LEU A 370 -21.10 15.07 13.72
N ILE A 371 -20.74 14.65 14.94
CA ILE A 371 -19.83 15.43 15.80
C ILE A 371 -18.46 15.57 15.11
N GLU A 372 -17.95 14.52 14.47
CA GLU A 372 -16.72 14.55 13.67
C GLU A 372 -16.86 15.33 12.35
N SER A 373 -18.03 15.94 12.07
CA SER A 373 -18.34 16.72 10.85
C SER A 373 -18.27 15.90 9.55
N ASP A 374 -18.64 14.61 9.58
CA ASP A 374 -18.65 13.73 8.41
C ASP A 374 -19.78 14.12 7.43
N GLN A 375 -19.39 14.74 6.32
CA GLN A 375 -20.31 15.21 5.29
C GLN A 375 -21.08 14.11 4.56
N MET A 376 -20.55 12.87 4.54
CA MET A 376 -21.24 11.74 3.89
C MET A 376 -22.41 11.27 4.76
N VAL A 377 -22.23 11.23 6.08
CA VAL A 377 -23.30 10.89 7.01
C VAL A 377 -24.35 12.00 7.06
N LEU A 378 -23.91 13.28 7.16
CA LEU A 378 -24.82 14.43 7.18
C LEU A 378 -25.76 14.44 5.95
N LYS A 379 -25.22 14.26 4.75
CA LYS A 379 -26.02 14.21 3.53
C LYS A 379 -26.98 13.02 3.48
N ARG A 380 -26.64 11.91 4.11
CA ARG A 380 -27.46 10.69 4.07
C ARG A 380 -28.60 10.73 5.08
N LEU A 381 -28.48 11.52 6.13
CA LEU A 381 -29.53 11.70 7.15
C LEU A 381 -30.60 12.68 6.72
N GLU A 382 -30.33 13.56 5.73
CA GLU A 382 -31.31 14.54 5.21
C GLU A 382 -31.97 15.40 6.29
N LEU A 383 -31.18 15.92 7.25
CA LEU A 383 -31.65 16.77 8.34
C LEU A 383 -32.14 18.12 7.79
N ASP A 384 -33.21 18.65 8.37
CA ASP A 384 -33.71 20.00 8.05
C ASP A 384 -32.82 21.12 8.64
N GLU A 385 -33.08 22.37 8.28
CA GLU A 385 -32.28 23.53 8.73
C GLU A 385 -32.37 23.72 10.27
N ASN A 386 -33.54 23.48 10.89
CA ASN A 386 -33.73 23.62 12.34
C ASN A 386 -32.97 22.51 13.09
N GLU A 387 -33.01 21.28 12.57
CA GLU A 387 -32.29 20.14 13.14
C GLU A 387 -30.76 20.35 13.03
N GLN A 388 -30.28 20.92 11.92
CA GLN A 388 -28.87 21.25 11.77
C GLN A 388 -28.44 22.38 12.72
N GLU A 389 -29.29 23.39 12.95
CA GLU A 389 -29.00 24.44 13.95
C GLU A 389 -28.99 23.87 15.38
N MET A 390 -29.92 22.99 15.70
CA MET A 390 -29.95 22.31 17.01
C MET A 390 -28.71 21.42 17.21
N LEU A 391 -28.34 20.63 16.20
CA LEU A 391 -27.11 19.83 16.16
C LEU A 391 -25.88 20.67 16.48
N GLU A 392 -25.71 21.80 15.76
CA GLU A 392 -24.57 22.70 15.94
C GLU A 392 -24.58 23.38 17.33
N HIS A 393 -25.77 23.67 17.88
CA HIS A 393 -25.90 24.22 19.23
C HIS A 393 -25.41 23.21 20.28
N ILE A 394 -25.87 21.96 20.21
CA ILE A 394 -25.46 20.90 21.15
C ILE A 394 -23.95 20.68 21.08
N ILE A 395 -23.36 20.62 19.88
CA ILE A 395 -21.92 20.45 19.69
C ILE A 395 -21.15 21.64 20.25
N THR A 396 -21.56 22.88 19.94
CA THR A 396 -20.90 24.09 20.44
C THR A 396 -20.93 24.18 21.97
N GLN A 397 -22.00 23.72 22.60
CA GLN A 397 -22.08 23.66 24.06
C GLN A 397 -21.06 22.68 24.63
N MET A 398 -20.93 21.48 24.04
CA MET A 398 -19.94 20.47 24.42
C MET A 398 -18.51 21.01 24.28
N GLU A 399 -18.19 21.67 23.15
CA GLU A 399 -16.87 22.28 22.92
C GLU A 399 -16.51 23.31 23.99
N LYS A 400 -17.46 24.13 24.42
CA LYS A 400 -17.25 25.12 25.48
C LYS A 400 -17.05 24.47 26.86
N GLU A 401 -17.81 23.43 27.18
CA GLU A 401 -17.73 22.73 28.46
C GLU A 401 -16.46 21.86 28.55
N ARG A 402 -16.06 21.21 27.44
CA ARG A 402 -14.90 20.32 27.40
C ARG A 402 -13.57 21.08 27.22
N GLY A 403 -13.60 22.26 26.60
CA GLY A 403 -12.40 23.02 26.24
C GLY A 403 -11.59 22.41 25.09
N LEU A 404 -12.16 21.46 24.37
CA LEU A 404 -11.59 20.84 23.17
C LEU A 404 -12.56 21.01 22.02
N ASP A 405 -12.03 21.07 20.81
CA ASP A 405 -12.89 21.03 19.61
C ASP A 405 -13.57 19.65 19.45
N ARG A 406 -14.66 19.64 18.69
CA ARG A 406 -15.55 18.48 18.52
C ARG A 406 -14.85 17.18 18.13
N ALA A 407 -13.94 17.22 17.17
CA ALA A 407 -13.25 16.03 16.69
C ALA A 407 -12.22 15.53 17.73
N ALA A 408 -11.47 16.43 18.35
CA ALA A 408 -10.53 16.09 19.42
C ALA A 408 -11.23 15.54 20.66
N ALA A 409 -12.43 16.05 21.01
CA ALA A 409 -13.22 15.58 22.15
C ALA A 409 -13.66 14.12 21.95
N ILE A 410 -14.12 13.74 20.77
CA ILE A 410 -14.50 12.35 20.46
C ILE A 410 -13.27 11.43 20.42
N ALA A 411 -12.17 11.87 19.83
CA ALA A 411 -10.93 11.09 19.80
C ALA A 411 -10.38 10.88 21.23
N ASP A 412 -10.35 11.91 22.06
CA ASP A 412 -9.89 11.82 23.44
C ASP A 412 -10.79 10.91 24.29
N MET A 413 -12.10 10.98 24.14
CA MET A 413 -13.04 10.04 24.78
C MET A 413 -12.66 8.59 24.46
N ARG A 414 -12.48 8.23 23.19
CA ARG A 414 -12.12 6.87 22.76
C ARG A 414 -10.77 6.45 23.31
N TYR A 415 -9.72 7.30 23.19
CA TYR A 415 -8.38 6.98 23.68
C TYR A 415 -8.32 6.93 25.22
N SER A 416 -9.09 7.72 25.93
CA SER A 416 -9.20 7.65 27.38
C SER A 416 -9.81 6.34 27.84
N PHE A 417 -10.85 5.85 27.16
CA PHE A 417 -11.43 4.53 27.41
C PHE A 417 -10.41 3.42 27.10
N ILE A 418 -9.73 3.46 25.95
CA ILE A 418 -8.70 2.50 25.57
C ILE A 418 -7.57 2.43 26.60
N ARG A 419 -7.02 3.59 26.99
CA ARG A 419 -5.96 3.67 28.01
C ARG A 419 -6.39 3.04 29.34
N ARG A 420 -7.64 3.27 29.76
CA ARG A 420 -8.21 2.68 30.99
C ARG A 420 -8.30 1.16 30.89
N ILE A 421 -8.78 0.61 29.77
CA ILE A 421 -8.84 -0.84 29.53
C ILE A 421 -7.45 -1.45 29.49
N CYS A 422 -6.56 -0.90 28.69
CA CYS A 422 -5.20 -1.42 28.54
C CYS A 422 -4.39 -1.40 29.84
N ALA A 423 -4.57 -0.36 30.67
CA ALA A 423 -3.95 -0.31 32.00
C ALA A 423 -4.40 -1.44 32.94
N GLN A 424 -5.61 -1.97 32.76
CA GLN A 424 -6.14 -3.08 33.58
C GLN A 424 -5.82 -4.46 33.00
N THR A 425 -5.75 -4.58 31.68
CA THR A 425 -5.71 -5.88 31.01
C THR A 425 -4.35 -6.25 30.43
N VAL A 426 -3.51 -5.27 30.08
CA VAL A 426 -2.24 -5.51 29.40
C VAL A 426 -1.07 -5.44 30.38
N VAL A 427 -0.30 -6.51 30.48
CA VAL A 427 0.92 -6.58 31.30
C VAL A 427 2.12 -6.65 30.35
N ARG A 428 2.91 -5.56 30.32
CA ARG A 428 4.13 -5.45 29.50
C ARG A 428 5.35 -5.37 30.43
N PRO A 429 6.17 -6.43 30.58
CA PRO A 429 7.33 -6.36 31.45
C PRO A 429 8.50 -5.59 30.84
N HIS A 430 8.69 -5.63 29.50
CA HIS A 430 9.85 -5.03 28.81
C HIS A 430 9.51 -4.57 27.38
N GLU A 431 10.37 -3.70 26.78
CA GLU A 431 10.32 -3.42 25.34
C GLU A 431 10.47 -4.73 24.55
N SER A 432 9.68 -4.89 23.47
CA SER A 432 9.75 -6.10 22.67
C SER A 432 11.12 -6.26 22.01
N LYS A 433 11.63 -7.48 21.95
CA LYS A 433 12.92 -7.81 21.30
C LYS A 433 12.90 -7.44 19.83
N GLU A 434 11.76 -7.59 19.19
CA GLU A 434 11.50 -7.23 17.78
C GLU A 434 11.65 -5.72 17.58
N HIS A 435 11.10 -4.91 18.48
CA HIS A 435 11.21 -3.46 18.42
C HIS A 435 12.67 -2.99 18.58
N ILE A 436 13.40 -3.56 19.56
CA ILE A 436 14.83 -3.28 19.75
C ILE A 436 15.65 -3.67 18.52
N ARG A 437 15.38 -4.84 17.91
CA ARG A 437 16.02 -5.30 16.69
C ARG A 437 15.70 -4.38 15.50
N SER A 438 14.43 -4.01 15.34
CA SER A 438 13.98 -3.09 14.28
C SER A 438 14.69 -1.75 14.38
N ARG A 439 14.78 -1.17 15.58
CA ARG A 439 15.49 0.10 15.84
C ARG A 439 16.98 0.01 15.49
N LYS A 440 17.65 -1.10 15.83
CA LYS A 440 19.06 -1.31 15.44
C LYS A 440 19.23 -1.44 13.92
N MET A 441 18.35 -2.14 13.24
CA MET A 441 18.36 -2.25 11.77
C MET A 441 18.09 -0.90 11.11
N ASP A 442 17.16 -0.13 11.63
CA ASP A 442 16.81 1.20 11.13
C ASP A 442 17.94 2.23 11.26
N GLN A 443 18.84 2.08 12.24
CA GLN A 443 20.05 2.92 12.33
C GLN A 443 20.93 2.81 11.06
N VAL A 444 20.95 1.64 10.42
CA VAL A 444 21.72 1.39 9.19
C VAL A 444 20.85 1.65 7.95
N LEU A 445 19.65 1.05 7.88
CA LEU A 445 18.80 1.04 6.69
C LEU A 445 18.12 2.39 6.42
N THR A 446 17.92 3.21 7.43
CA THR A 446 17.34 4.56 7.32
C THR A 446 18.28 5.66 7.81
N GLY A 447 19.58 5.33 8.03
CA GLY A 447 20.60 6.27 8.47
C GLY A 447 20.88 7.37 7.44
N LYS A 448 21.28 8.55 7.93
CA LYS A 448 21.47 9.78 7.10
C LYS A 448 22.35 9.56 5.86
N TYR A 449 23.41 8.77 5.96
CA TYR A 449 24.37 8.52 4.89
C TYR A 449 24.31 7.09 4.35
N THR A 450 23.74 6.15 5.09
CA THR A 450 23.73 4.72 4.75
C THR A 450 22.46 4.30 4.02
N ALA A 451 21.34 5.00 4.19
CA ALA A 451 20.05 4.61 3.64
C ALA A 451 20.07 4.42 2.11
N ILE A 452 20.57 5.41 1.36
CA ILE A 452 20.58 5.34 -0.11
C ILE A 452 21.58 4.29 -0.62
N PRO A 453 22.84 4.21 -0.14
CA PRO A 453 23.75 3.13 -0.51
C PRO A 453 23.22 1.73 -0.18
N CYS A 454 22.66 1.52 1.00
CA CYS A 454 22.05 0.24 1.38
C CYS A 454 20.89 -0.11 0.47
N PHE A 455 20.02 0.84 0.18
CA PHE A 455 18.91 0.66 -0.74
C PHE A 455 19.37 0.24 -2.15
N ILE A 456 20.35 0.96 -2.73
CA ILE A 456 20.93 0.62 -4.04
C ILE A 456 21.56 -0.78 -3.98
N GLY A 457 22.30 -1.10 -2.91
CA GLY A 457 22.95 -2.40 -2.74
C GLY A 457 21.95 -3.56 -2.66
N ILE A 458 20.87 -3.41 -1.88
CA ILE A 458 19.80 -4.42 -1.77
C ILE A 458 19.11 -4.59 -3.12
N MET A 459 18.75 -3.51 -3.82
CA MET A 459 18.10 -3.60 -5.13
C MET A 459 19.02 -4.21 -6.19
N ALA A 460 20.30 -3.86 -6.18
CA ALA A 460 21.28 -4.47 -7.08
C ALA A 460 21.42 -5.98 -6.81
N LEU A 461 21.44 -6.40 -5.55
CA LEU A 461 21.48 -7.80 -5.16
C LEU A 461 20.21 -8.54 -5.62
N VAL A 462 19.03 -7.98 -5.39
CA VAL A 462 17.75 -8.55 -5.82
C VAL A 462 17.72 -8.72 -7.34
N PHE A 463 18.10 -7.71 -8.09
CA PHE A 463 18.14 -7.78 -9.55
C PHE A 463 19.21 -8.77 -10.05
N TRP A 464 20.39 -8.80 -9.42
CA TRP A 464 21.44 -9.75 -9.80
C TRP A 464 21.02 -11.20 -9.57
N LEU A 465 20.41 -11.51 -8.42
CA LEU A 465 19.87 -12.83 -8.12
C LEU A 465 18.73 -13.22 -9.09
N THR A 466 17.84 -12.26 -9.41
CA THR A 466 16.70 -12.50 -10.29
C THR A 466 17.13 -12.74 -11.73
N PHE A 467 18.01 -11.89 -12.29
CA PHE A 467 18.32 -11.92 -13.72
C PHE A 467 19.56 -12.74 -14.09
N ASN A 468 20.50 -12.98 -13.16
CA ASN A 468 21.74 -13.67 -13.48
C ASN A 468 21.92 -15.01 -12.76
N VAL A 469 21.23 -15.25 -11.66
CA VAL A 469 21.42 -16.48 -10.87
C VAL A 469 20.17 -17.37 -10.91
N ILE A 470 19.18 -17.05 -10.08
CA ILE A 470 18.01 -17.93 -9.87
C ILE A 470 17.08 -17.89 -11.07
N GLY A 471 16.68 -16.69 -11.50
CA GLY A 471 15.74 -16.52 -12.61
C GLY A 471 16.33 -16.99 -13.93
N ALA A 472 17.61 -16.69 -14.22
CA ALA A 472 18.28 -17.16 -15.42
C ALA A 472 18.42 -18.70 -15.45
N PHE A 473 18.78 -19.32 -14.32
CA PHE A 473 18.86 -20.79 -14.24
C PHE A 473 17.52 -21.43 -14.53
N LEU A 474 16.44 -20.98 -13.90
CA LEU A 474 15.10 -21.51 -14.10
C LEU A 474 14.56 -21.21 -15.50
N GLN A 475 14.89 -20.05 -16.07
CA GLN A 475 14.55 -19.69 -17.45
C GLN A 475 15.21 -20.65 -18.42
N ASN A 476 16.52 -20.90 -18.32
CA ASN A 476 17.24 -21.81 -19.19
C ASN A 476 16.67 -23.23 -19.13
N LEU A 477 16.27 -23.69 -17.93
CA LEU A 477 15.61 -24.98 -17.78
C LEU A 477 14.28 -25.05 -18.53
N LEU A 478 13.47 -23.99 -18.42
CA LEU A 478 12.17 -23.92 -19.10
C LEU A 478 12.34 -23.77 -20.62
N GLU A 479 13.32 -23.01 -21.09
CA GLU A 479 13.65 -22.87 -22.52
C GLU A 479 14.09 -24.22 -23.13
N GLN A 480 14.91 -24.99 -22.42
CA GLN A 480 15.27 -26.34 -22.86
C GLN A 480 14.04 -27.26 -22.94
N LEU A 481 13.13 -27.20 -21.99
CA LEU A 481 11.88 -27.94 -22.02
C LEU A 481 11.00 -27.54 -23.22
N ILE A 482 10.84 -26.24 -23.44
CA ILE A 482 10.04 -25.70 -24.57
C ILE A 482 10.69 -26.14 -25.92
N SER A 483 12.01 -25.99 -26.05
CA SER A 483 12.75 -26.41 -27.22
C SER A 483 12.63 -27.90 -27.48
N PHE A 484 12.72 -28.74 -26.45
CA PHE A 484 12.50 -30.18 -26.54
C PHE A 484 11.08 -30.50 -27.07
N LEU A 485 10.05 -29.89 -26.46
CA LEU A 485 8.66 -30.07 -26.90
C LEU A 485 8.44 -29.58 -28.33
N THR A 486 9.04 -28.47 -28.73
CA THR A 486 9.00 -27.94 -30.09
C THR A 486 9.60 -28.96 -31.06
N THR A 487 10.79 -29.49 -30.78
CA THR A 487 11.47 -30.48 -31.64
C THR A 487 10.66 -31.77 -31.77
N VAL A 488 10.12 -32.29 -30.66
CA VAL A 488 9.27 -33.50 -30.71
C VAL A 488 8.01 -33.26 -31.54
N THR A 489 7.37 -32.08 -31.38
CA THR A 489 6.18 -31.72 -32.15
C THR A 489 6.50 -31.51 -33.63
N ASP A 490 7.62 -30.88 -33.94
CA ASP A 490 8.12 -30.70 -35.31
C ASP A 490 8.29 -32.04 -36.03
N HIS A 491 9.02 -32.97 -35.42
CA HIS A 491 9.20 -34.32 -35.94
C HIS A 491 7.86 -35.08 -36.10
N ALA A 492 6.93 -34.94 -35.17
CA ALA A 492 5.62 -35.58 -35.28
C ALA A 492 4.78 -35.01 -36.41
N LEU A 493 4.79 -33.69 -36.63
CA LEU A 493 4.07 -33.01 -37.71
C LEU A 493 4.64 -33.38 -39.10
N VAL A 494 5.97 -33.41 -39.21
CA VAL A 494 6.66 -33.83 -40.45
C VAL A 494 6.34 -35.28 -40.76
N SER A 495 6.39 -36.18 -39.77
CA SER A 495 6.09 -37.60 -39.97
C SER A 495 4.61 -37.86 -40.31
N ALA A 496 3.71 -37.02 -39.85
CA ALA A 496 2.28 -37.08 -40.16
C ALA A 496 1.92 -36.46 -41.54
N GLY A 497 2.90 -35.85 -42.25
CA GLY A 497 2.69 -35.25 -43.55
C GLY A 497 1.76 -34.01 -43.52
N VAL A 498 1.78 -33.25 -42.45
CA VAL A 498 0.94 -32.07 -42.24
C VAL A 498 1.28 -30.97 -43.26
N ASN A 499 0.25 -30.25 -43.75
CA ASN A 499 0.43 -29.11 -44.67
C ASN A 499 1.42 -28.08 -44.08
N GLY A 500 2.34 -27.59 -44.95
CA GLY A 500 3.42 -26.67 -44.56
C GLY A 500 2.92 -25.38 -43.85
N VAL A 501 1.74 -24.88 -44.21
CA VAL A 501 1.12 -23.72 -43.59
C VAL A 501 0.70 -24.05 -42.15
N LEU A 502 0.03 -25.19 -41.94
CA LEU A 502 -0.37 -25.62 -40.60
C LEU A 502 0.84 -25.97 -39.71
N HIS A 503 1.87 -26.57 -40.33
CA HIS A 503 3.15 -26.82 -39.66
C HIS A 503 3.79 -25.51 -39.19
N SER A 504 3.89 -24.50 -40.06
CA SER A 504 4.41 -23.17 -39.73
C SER A 504 3.58 -22.47 -38.64
N LEU A 505 2.26 -22.58 -38.68
CA LEU A 505 1.39 -22.02 -37.63
C LEU A 505 1.70 -22.63 -36.26
N ILE A 506 1.83 -23.95 -36.20
CA ILE A 506 2.05 -24.65 -34.93
C ILE A 506 3.46 -24.34 -34.40
N ILE A 507 4.50 -24.50 -35.23
CA ILE A 507 5.89 -24.33 -34.78
C ILE A 507 6.23 -22.85 -34.61
N ASN A 508 6.02 -22.03 -35.63
CA ASN A 508 6.45 -20.62 -35.60
C ASN A 508 5.43 -19.71 -34.92
N GLY A 509 4.12 -19.93 -35.13
CA GLY A 509 3.07 -19.12 -34.51
C GLY A 509 2.86 -19.45 -33.03
N ILE A 510 2.74 -20.75 -32.68
CA ILE A 510 2.37 -21.16 -31.33
C ILE A 510 3.63 -21.44 -30.48
N PHE A 511 4.44 -22.43 -30.86
CA PHE A 511 5.57 -22.83 -30.00
C PHE A 511 6.63 -21.72 -29.86
N ASN A 512 7.08 -21.12 -30.94
CA ASN A 512 8.06 -20.05 -30.88
C ASN A 512 7.46 -18.76 -30.33
N GLY A 513 6.22 -18.41 -30.70
CA GLY A 513 5.57 -17.17 -30.22
C GLY A 513 5.17 -17.20 -28.76
N VAL A 514 4.45 -18.25 -28.32
CA VAL A 514 4.01 -18.38 -26.92
C VAL A 514 5.16 -18.84 -26.05
N GLY A 515 6.02 -19.74 -26.54
CA GLY A 515 7.16 -20.28 -25.83
C GLY A 515 8.15 -19.20 -25.39
N SER A 516 8.46 -18.24 -26.26
CA SER A 516 9.33 -17.11 -25.93
C SER A 516 8.81 -16.24 -24.79
N VAL A 517 7.49 -16.07 -24.70
CA VAL A 517 6.88 -15.30 -23.59
C VAL A 517 6.80 -16.13 -22.32
N LEU A 518 6.52 -17.42 -22.44
CA LEU A 518 6.43 -18.33 -21.30
C LEU A 518 7.79 -18.51 -20.62
N SER A 519 8.89 -18.46 -21.38
CA SER A 519 10.27 -18.58 -20.85
C SER A 519 10.61 -17.49 -19.83
N PHE A 520 9.93 -16.33 -19.84
CA PHE A 520 10.12 -15.28 -18.83
C PHE A 520 9.35 -15.50 -17.51
N LEU A 521 8.44 -16.47 -17.45
CA LEU A 521 7.68 -16.76 -16.23
C LEU A 521 8.58 -16.98 -14.99
N PRO A 522 9.66 -17.76 -15.05
CA PRO A 522 10.52 -17.97 -13.89
C PRO A 522 11.18 -16.70 -13.36
N ILE A 523 11.62 -15.81 -14.26
CA ILE A 523 12.18 -14.51 -13.88
C ILE A 523 11.15 -13.66 -13.16
N ILE A 524 9.93 -13.61 -13.69
CA ILE A 524 8.83 -12.84 -13.11
C ILE A 524 8.48 -13.37 -11.71
N VAL A 525 8.37 -14.69 -11.55
CA VAL A 525 8.08 -15.34 -10.26
C VAL A 525 9.20 -15.07 -9.26
N THR A 526 10.47 -15.18 -9.67
CA THR A 526 11.63 -14.90 -8.81
C THR A 526 11.67 -13.43 -8.37
N LEU A 527 11.34 -12.50 -9.27
CA LEU A 527 11.25 -11.08 -8.95
C LEU A 527 10.14 -10.83 -7.91
N PHE A 528 8.96 -11.40 -8.12
CA PHE A 528 7.86 -11.28 -7.15
C PHE A 528 8.18 -11.90 -5.80
N PHE A 529 8.96 -12.99 -5.78
CA PHE A 529 9.44 -13.59 -4.52
C PHE A 529 10.24 -12.57 -3.69
N PHE A 530 11.25 -11.95 -4.28
CA PHE A 530 12.05 -10.95 -3.57
C PHE A 530 11.25 -9.70 -3.18
N LEU A 531 10.36 -9.24 -4.06
CA LEU A 531 9.50 -8.09 -3.77
C LEU A 531 8.54 -8.37 -2.62
N SER A 532 7.91 -9.54 -2.60
CA SER A 532 7.05 -9.96 -1.49
C SER A 532 7.84 -10.05 -0.18
N MET A 533 9.06 -10.60 -0.22
CA MET A 533 9.93 -10.61 0.97
C MET A 533 10.24 -9.20 1.49
N MET A 534 10.51 -8.26 0.59
CA MET A 534 10.79 -6.86 0.98
C MET A 534 9.53 -6.15 1.51
N GLU A 535 8.36 -6.45 0.96
CA GLU A 535 7.08 -5.88 1.37
C GLU A 535 6.67 -6.41 2.74
N ASP A 536 6.60 -7.71 2.90
CA ASP A 536 6.16 -8.37 4.13
C ASP A 536 7.15 -8.16 5.28
N SER A 537 8.46 -8.00 4.98
CA SER A 537 9.45 -7.65 6.00
C SER A 537 9.34 -6.22 6.54
N GLY A 538 8.56 -5.35 5.92
CA GLY A 538 8.43 -3.93 6.27
C GLY A 538 9.55 -3.04 5.73
N TYR A 539 10.49 -3.56 4.92
CA TYR A 539 11.57 -2.78 4.32
C TYR A 539 11.06 -1.76 3.30
N ILE A 540 10.04 -2.10 2.50
CA ILE A 540 9.43 -1.20 1.52
C ILE A 540 8.88 0.09 2.17
N ALA A 541 8.31 -0.01 3.38
CA ALA A 541 7.84 1.15 4.13
C ALA A 541 8.99 2.13 4.45
N ARG A 542 10.18 1.61 4.80
CA ARG A 542 11.38 2.42 5.05
C ARG A 542 11.90 3.09 3.77
N VAL A 543 11.89 2.38 2.66
CA VAL A 543 12.26 2.94 1.36
C VAL A 543 11.33 4.10 0.98
N ALA A 544 10.03 3.94 1.17
CA ALA A 544 9.05 4.99 0.93
C ALA A 544 9.30 6.22 1.83
N PHE A 545 9.63 5.99 3.10
CA PHE A 545 10.01 7.04 4.05
C PHE A 545 11.25 7.82 3.60
N VAL A 546 12.31 7.13 3.18
CA VAL A 546 13.55 7.75 2.70
C VAL A 546 13.33 8.55 1.42
N MET A 547 12.48 8.06 0.51
CA MET A 547 12.28 8.60 -0.83
C MET A 547 11.15 9.64 -0.93
N ASP A 548 10.41 9.93 0.14
CA ASP A 548 9.26 10.85 0.06
C ASP A 548 9.66 12.27 -0.37
N LYS A 549 10.71 12.84 0.21
CA LYS A 549 11.13 14.22 -0.08
C LYS A 549 11.52 14.45 -1.55
N PRO A 550 12.38 13.63 -2.20
CA PRO A 550 12.72 13.81 -3.61
C PRO A 550 11.53 13.56 -4.54
N LEU A 551 10.69 12.55 -4.27
CA LEU A 551 9.54 12.25 -5.12
C LEU A 551 8.45 13.32 -5.03
N ARG A 552 8.23 13.91 -3.86
CA ARG A 552 7.31 15.03 -3.68
C ARG A 552 7.67 16.27 -4.50
N LYS A 553 8.96 16.53 -4.70
CA LYS A 553 9.40 17.65 -5.57
C LYS A 553 8.90 17.51 -7.00
N ILE A 554 8.76 16.29 -7.49
CA ILE A 554 8.22 15.99 -8.82
C ILE A 554 6.71 15.68 -8.81
N GLY A 555 6.05 15.79 -7.66
CA GLY A 555 4.60 15.64 -7.50
C GLY A 555 4.11 14.24 -7.20
N LEU A 556 5.00 13.33 -6.76
CA LEU A 556 4.70 11.96 -6.35
C LEU A 556 4.86 11.77 -4.84
N SER A 557 4.20 10.80 -4.25
CA SER A 557 4.42 10.38 -2.88
C SER A 557 5.61 9.39 -2.77
N GLY A 558 6.17 9.22 -1.58
CA GLY A 558 7.26 8.27 -1.33
C GLY A 558 6.93 6.83 -1.73
N ARG A 559 5.67 6.43 -1.64
CA ARG A 559 5.20 5.09 -2.06
C ARG A 559 5.36 4.83 -3.56
N SER A 560 5.42 5.86 -4.40
CA SER A 560 5.62 5.73 -5.85
C SER A 560 6.96 5.12 -6.24
N ILE A 561 7.96 5.13 -5.34
CA ILE A 561 9.28 4.55 -5.62
C ILE A 561 9.21 3.06 -5.94
N VAL A 562 8.33 2.32 -5.28
CA VAL A 562 8.22 0.87 -5.42
C VAL A 562 7.78 0.46 -6.83
N PRO A 563 6.63 0.93 -7.36
CA PRO A 563 6.25 0.66 -8.75
C PRO A 563 7.30 1.08 -9.78
N LEU A 564 7.95 2.23 -9.57
CA LEU A 564 8.98 2.73 -10.49
C LEU A 564 10.23 1.83 -10.49
N LEU A 565 10.68 1.38 -9.32
CA LEU A 565 11.82 0.45 -9.22
C LEU A 565 11.53 -0.91 -9.83
N VAL A 566 10.35 -1.46 -9.52
CA VAL A 566 9.90 -2.71 -10.13
C VAL A 566 9.86 -2.59 -11.66
N GLY A 567 9.54 -1.40 -12.17
CA GLY A 567 9.55 -1.06 -13.60
C GLY A 567 10.90 -1.30 -14.29
N PHE A 568 12.05 -1.18 -13.58
CA PHE A 568 13.36 -1.55 -14.12
C PHE A 568 13.51 -3.06 -14.37
N GLY A 569 12.82 -3.88 -13.61
CA GLY A 569 12.73 -5.31 -13.87
C GLY A 569 11.72 -5.60 -14.99
N CYS A 570 10.47 -5.25 -14.76
CA CYS A 570 9.37 -5.44 -15.71
C CYS A 570 8.25 -4.42 -15.48
N THR A 571 7.74 -3.82 -16.55
CA THR A 571 6.65 -2.82 -16.47
C THR A 571 5.34 -3.45 -15.95
N VAL A 572 5.05 -4.72 -16.25
CA VAL A 572 3.81 -5.39 -15.82
C VAL A 572 3.68 -5.43 -14.29
N PRO A 573 4.62 -6.03 -13.53
CA PRO A 573 4.56 -5.98 -12.08
C PRO A 573 4.68 -4.56 -11.53
N GLY A 574 5.43 -3.66 -12.18
CA GLY A 574 5.51 -2.26 -11.79
C GLY A 574 4.13 -1.58 -11.80
N VAL A 575 3.35 -1.77 -12.85
CA VAL A 575 1.97 -1.27 -12.92
C VAL A 575 1.08 -1.91 -11.86
N MET A 576 1.20 -3.22 -11.63
CA MET A 576 0.41 -3.92 -10.61
C MET A 576 0.74 -3.49 -9.19
N ALA A 577 2.00 -3.21 -8.89
CA ALA A 577 2.44 -2.72 -7.57
C ALA A 577 1.82 -1.35 -7.20
N SER A 578 1.35 -0.59 -8.18
CA SER A 578 0.68 0.70 -7.92
C SER A 578 -0.68 0.57 -7.21
N ARG A 579 -1.25 -0.64 -7.08
CA ARG A 579 -2.52 -0.88 -6.38
C ARG A 579 -2.46 -0.55 -4.90
N THR A 580 -1.29 -0.63 -4.29
CA THR A 580 -1.08 -0.29 -2.87
C THR A 580 -1.06 1.22 -2.60
N MET A 581 -1.26 2.05 -3.62
CA MET A 581 -1.22 3.50 -3.48
C MET A 581 -2.60 4.06 -3.10
N PRO A 582 -2.71 4.84 -2.01
CA PRO A 582 -3.99 5.35 -1.50
C PRO A 582 -4.61 6.44 -2.39
N SER A 583 -3.79 7.12 -3.21
CA SER A 583 -4.24 8.21 -4.08
C SER A 583 -4.42 7.75 -5.51
N GLU A 584 -5.61 7.92 -6.06
CA GLU A 584 -5.89 7.64 -7.47
C GLU A 584 -5.05 8.53 -8.41
N ARG A 585 -4.83 9.80 -8.03
CA ARG A 585 -3.97 10.73 -8.74
C ARG A 585 -2.53 10.24 -8.82
N ASP A 586 -1.93 9.92 -7.66
CA ASP A 586 -0.54 9.46 -7.59
C ASP A 586 -0.39 8.09 -8.27
N ARG A 587 -1.38 7.22 -8.16
CA ARG A 587 -1.44 5.94 -8.85
C ARG A 587 -1.44 6.10 -10.38
N LYS A 588 -2.33 6.93 -10.93
CA LYS A 588 -2.39 7.22 -12.37
C LYS A 588 -1.06 7.78 -12.87
N MET A 589 -0.53 8.77 -12.17
CA MET A 589 0.75 9.39 -12.52
C MET A 589 1.90 8.39 -12.49
N THR A 590 1.99 7.55 -11.46
CA THR A 590 3.02 6.52 -11.32
C THR A 590 2.93 5.47 -12.44
N ILE A 591 1.71 5.00 -12.78
CA ILE A 591 1.51 4.05 -13.88
C ILE A 591 1.98 4.62 -15.21
N LEU A 592 1.69 5.89 -15.50
CA LEU A 592 2.12 6.54 -16.74
C LEU A 592 3.64 6.77 -16.81
N LEU A 593 4.30 6.87 -15.66
CA LEU A 593 5.76 7.05 -15.56
C LEU A 593 6.55 5.72 -15.57
N THR A 594 5.95 4.63 -15.12
CA THR A 594 6.62 3.32 -15.04
C THR A 594 7.26 2.86 -16.35
N PRO A 595 6.68 3.03 -17.55
CA PRO A 595 7.30 2.60 -18.82
C PRO A 595 8.56 3.38 -19.23
N PHE A 596 8.84 4.56 -18.64
CA PHE A 596 10.10 5.28 -18.85
C PHE A 596 11.27 4.56 -18.20
N MET A 597 11.02 3.71 -17.21
CA MET A 597 12.04 2.86 -16.62
C MET A 597 12.42 1.76 -17.60
N SER A 598 13.73 1.56 -17.75
CA SER A 598 14.26 0.59 -18.71
C SER A 598 14.10 -0.83 -18.17
N CYS A 599 13.12 -1.58 -18.66
CA CYS A 599 12.90 -2.98 -18.25
C CYS A 599 13.95 -3.94 -18.86
N SER A 600 14.11 -5.12 -18.24
CA SER A 600 15.06 -6.15 -18.66
C SER A 600 14.90 -6.62 -20.12
N ALA A 601 13.68 -6.63 -20.66
CA ALA A 601 13.38 -7.01 -22.04
C ALA A 601 13.96 -6.02 -23.08
N LYS A 602 14.36 -4.81 -22.69
CA LYS A 602 15.04 -3.85 -23.56
C LYS A 602 16.57 -4.11 -23.62
N LEU A 603 17.12 -4.82 -22.63
CA LEU A 603 18.58 -5.06 -22.53
C LEU A 603 19.17 -5.78 -23.77
N PRO A 604 18.55 -6.82 -24.35
CA PRO A 604 19.04 -7.45 -25.57
C PRO A 604 19.22 -6.46 -26.73
N ILE A 605 18.29 -5.50 -26.88
CA ILE A 605 18.39 -4.46 -27.91
C ILE A 605 19.62 -3.57 -27.65
N TYR A 606 19.83 -3.17 -26.40
CA TYR A 606 20.99 -2.32 -26.04
C TYR A 606 22.31 -3.05 -26.29
N VAL A 607 22.41 -4.31 -25.85
CA VAL A 607 23.62 -5.12 -26.05
C VAL A 607 23.90 -5.30 -27.54
N PHE A 608 22.89 -5.64 -28.34
CA PHE A 608 23.02 -5.86 -29.79
C PHE A 608 23.55 -4.61 -30.52
N PHE A 609 22.91 -3.47 -30.34
CA PHE A 609 23.30 -2.24 -31.02
C PHE A 609 24.59 -1.63 -30.46
N THR A 610 24.84 -1.73 -29.13
CA THR A 610 26.10 -1.22 -28.56
C THR A 610 27.29 -2.06 -28.98
N ALA A 611 27.16 -3.39 -29.08
CA ALA A 611 28.22 -4.24 -29.62
C ALA A 611 28.45 -3.99 -31.13
N ALA A 612 27.38 -3.71 -31.87
CA ALA A 612 27.46 -3.44 -33.29
C ALA A 612 28.07 -2.07 -33.61
N PHE A 613 27.71 -1.01 -32.94
CA PHE A 613 28.05 0.38 -33.32
C PHE A 613 28.99 1.09 -32.34
N PHE A 614 29.03 0.67 -31.07
CA PHE A 614 29.79 1.32 -29.99
C PHE A 614 30.69 0.36 -29.20
N PRO A 615 31.54 -0.48 -29.84
CA PRO A 615 32.25 -1.57 -29.17
C PRO A 615 33.19 -1.08 -28.05
N HIS A 616 33.80 0.12 -28.19
CA HIS A 616 34.72 0.68 -27.20
C HIS A 616 34.01 1.44 -26.05
N SER A 617 32.73 1.78 -26.20
CA SER A 617 31.96 2.57 -25.25
C SER A 617 30.62 1.93 -24.86
N ALA A 618 30.45 0.64 -25.16
CA ALA A 618 29.16 -0.06 -24.94
C ALA A 618 28.60 0.11 -23.52
N GLY A 619 29.44 -0.02 -22.50
CA GLY A 619 29.01 0.14 -21.10
C GLY A 619 28.54 1.57 -20.78
N ILE A 620 29.23 2.58 -21.29
CA ILE A 620 28.86 3.99 -21.08
C ILE A 620 27.55 4.31 -21.77
N VAL A 621 27.35 3.84 -23.00
CA VAL A 621 26.10 4.04 -23.76
C VAL A 621 24.93 3.37 -23.05
N MET A 622 25.09 2.13 -22.56
CA MET A 622 24.05 1.43 -21.81
C MET A 622 23.67 2.19 -20.52
N VAL A 623 24.66 2.60 -19.72
CA VAL A 623 24.38 3.40 -18.50
C VAL A 623 23.73 4.73 -18.88
N GLY A 624 24.19 5.37 -19.95
CA GLY A 624 23.59 6.60 -20.47
C GLY A 624 22.12 6.45 -20.83
N LEU A 625 21.73 5.33 -21.47
CA LEU A 625 20.31 5.03 -21.77
C LEU A 625 19.47 4.87 -20.51
N TYR A 626 19.96 4.16 -19.49
CA TYR A 626 19.25 4.04 -18.21
C TYR A 626 19.06 5.41 -17.53
N VAL A 627 20.11 6.21 -17.46
CA VAL A 627 20.06 7.57 -16.90
C VAL A 627 19.12 8.47 -17.70
N LEU A 628 19.18 8.41 -19.04
CA LEU A 628 18.28 9.16 -19.92
C LEU A 628 16.82 8.81 -19.69
N GLY A 629 16.49 7.52 -19.53
CA GLY A 629 15.14 7.07 -19.22
C GLY A 629 14.62 7.66 -17.91
N VAL A 630 15.44 7.66 -16.85
CA VAL A 630 15.10 8.26 -15.57
C VAL A 630 14.91 9.77 -15.68
N LEU A 631 15.82 10.48 -16.36
CA LEU A 631 15.72 11.94 -16.54
C LEU A 631 14.47 12.35 -17.32
N LEU A 632 14.15 11.64 -18.39
CA LEU A 632 12.93 11.87 -19.16
C LEU A 632 11.67 11.51 -18.32
N GLY A 633 11.73 10.47 -17.51
CA GLY A 633 10.68 10.14 -16.54
C GLY A 633 10.46 11.28 -15.55
N ILE A 634 11.49 11.86 -14.99
CA ILE A 634 11.43 13.04 -14.09
C ILE A 634 10.86 14.26 -14.83
N LEU A 635 11.32 14.52 -16.05
CA LEU A 635 10.81 15.62 -16.87
C LEU A 635 9.31 15.46 -17.12
N MET A 636 8.87 14.26 -17.53
CA MET A 636 7.46 13.97 -17.76
C MET A 636 6.63 14.02 -16.48
N ALA A 637 7.19 13.63 -15.33
CA ALA A 637 6.54 13.79 -14.04
C ALA A 637 6.23 15.27 -13.74
N VAL A 638 7.19 16.17 -13.98
CA VAL A 638 7.00 17.62 -13.81
C VAL A 638 5.94 18.16 -14.78
N ILE A 639 5.96 17.70 -16.04
CA ILE A 639 4.95 18.10 -17.04
C ILE A 639 3.58 17.59 -16.62
N TYR A 640 3.42 16.33 -16.28
CA TYR A 640 2.15 15.74 -15.84
C TYR A 640 1.59 16.41 -14.60
N ARG A 641 2.45 16.75 -13.61
CA ARG A 641 2.05 17.53 -12.43
C ARG A 641 1.42 18.88 -12.79
N LYS A 642 2.00 19.56 -13.78
CA LYS A 642 1.52 20.92 -14.18
C LYS A 642 0.30 20.90 -15.10
N THR A 643 0.11 19.82 -15.87
CA THR A 643 -0.91 19.74 -16.93
C THR A 643 -2.09 18.83 -16.59
N LEU A 644 -1.81 17.55 -16.29
CA LEU A 644 -2.83 16.51 -16.15
C LEU A 644 -3.24 16.25 -14.68
N PHE A 645 -2.30 16.38 -13.75
CA PHE A 645 -2.48 16.00 -12.35
C PHE A 645 -2.16 17.17 -11.42
N GLN A 646 -2.96 18.21 -11.48
CA GLN A 646 -2.84 19.39 -10.61
C GLN A 646 -3.17 19.02 -9.15
N GLY A 647 -2.62 19.76 -8.20
CA GLY A 647 -2.77 19.52 -6.75
C GLY A 647 -1.51 18.96 -6.09
N GLU A 648 -1.54 18.89 -4.77
CA GLU A 648 -0.42 18.35 -3.97
C GLU A 648 -0.50 16.83 -3.87
N ALA A 649 0.67 16.18 -3.68
CA ALA A 649 0.74 14.77 -3.35
C ALA A 649 0.07 14.52 -1.99
N VAL A 650 -0.66 13.41 -1.88
CA VAL A 650 -1.36 13.03 -0.63
C VAL A 650 -0.39 13.07 0.54
N PRO A 651 -0.82 13.56 1.71
CA PRO A 651 -0.01 13.56 2.92
C PRO A 651 0.57 12.17 3.22
N PHE A 652 1.83 12.15 3.62
CA PHE A 652 2.52 10.91 3.93
C PHE A 652 2.46 10.68 5.44
N VAL A 653 1.38 10.03 5.86
CA VAL A 653 1.22 9.55 7.23
C VAL A 653 1.25 8.04 7.16
N MET A 654 2.24 7.41 7.78
CA MET A 654 2.44 5.98 7.70
C MET A 654 3.06 5.45 9.00
N GLU A 655 2.54 4.32 9.47
CA GLU A 655 3.19 3.55 10.53
C GLU A 655 4.37 2.75 9.94
N LEU A 656 5.48 2.69 10.66
CA LEU A 656 6.62 1.84 10.33
C LEU A 656 6.49 0.52 11.10
N PRO A 657 6.07 -0.58 10.44
CA PRO A 657 5.91 -1.87 11.11
C PRO A 657 7.27 -2.43 11.55
N ASN A 658 7.29 -3.23 12.61
CA ASN A 658 8.50 -3.97 12.99
C ASN A 658 8.95 -4.90 11.87
N TYR A 659 10.27 -5.11 11.74
CA TYR A 659 10.78 -6.08 10.77
C TYR A 659 10.39 -7.50 11.16
N ARG A 660 9.69 -8.18 10.24
CA ARG A 660 9.25 -9.56 10.41
C ARG A 660 9.70 -10.43 9.23
N MET A 661 9.98 -11.69 9.50
CA MET A 661 10.22 -12.64 8.41
C MET A 661 8.88 -13.12 7.86
N PRO A 662 8.65 -13.02 6.54
CA PRO A 662 7.40 -13.48 5.93
C PRO A 662 7.24 -15.00 6.06
N GLY A 663 5.99 -15.45 6.24
CA GLY A 663 5.65 -16.86 6.31
C GLY A 663 5.81 -17.55 4.94
N ALA A 664 6.58 -18.65 4.87
CA ALA A 664 6.85 -19.35 3.61
C ALA A 664 5.58 -19.79 2.87
N LYS A 665 4.53 -20.18 3.59
CA LYS A 665 3.25 -20.59 3.02
C LYS A 665 2.51 -19.41 2.36
N SER A 666 2.48 -18.25 3.01
CA SER A 666 1.85 -17.04 2.47
C SER A 666 2.56 -16.54 1.20
N VAL A 667 3.91 -16.52 1.24
CA VAL A 667 4.73 -16.19 0.07
C VAL A 667 4.47 -17.17 -1.08
N GLY A 668 4.44 -18.47 -0.82
CA GLY A 668 4.17 -19.50 -1.83
C GLY A 668 2.78 -19.35 -2.47
N GLN A 669 1.75 -19.06 -1.69
CA GLN A 669 0.41 -18.81 -2.21
C GLN A 669 0.36 -17.56 -3.09
N LEU A 670 0.97 -16.45 -2.65
CA LEU A 670 1.04 -15.21 -3.43
C LEU A 670 1.78 -15.42 -4.76
N LEU A 671 2.90 -16.15 -4.75
CA LEU A 671 3.64 -16.49 -5.96
C LEU A 671 2.81 -17.32 -6.94
N TRP A 672 2.06 -18.29 -6.45
CA TRP A 672 1.16 -19.08 -7.27
C TRP A 672 0.04 -18.25 -7.89
N GLU A 673 -0.58 -17.35 -7.12
CA GLU A 673 -1.60 -16.42 -7.65
C GLU A 673 -1.03 -15.53 -8.77
N LYS A 674 0.16 -14.97 -8.57
CA LYS A 674 0.84 -14.13 -9.58
C LYS A 674 1.24 -14.92 -10.82
N ALA A 675 1.76 -16.15 -10.65
CA ALA A 675 2.10 -17.03 -11.76
C ALA A 675 0.86 -17.43 -12.55
N LYS A 676 -0.24 -17.80 -11.89
CA LYS A 676 -1.52 -18.13 -12.50
C LYS A 676 -2.10 -16.96 -13.31
N ASP A 677 -2.09 -15.76 -12.73
CA ASP A 677 -2.60 -14.54 -13.41
C ASP A 677 -1.75 -14.21 -14.65
N PHE A 678 -0.43 -14.39 -14.59
CA PHE A 678 0.45 -14.23 -15.75
C PHE A 678 0.17 -15.29 -16.84
N LEU A 679 0.04 -16.56 -16.47
CA LEU A 679 -0.28 -17.66 -17.40
C LEU A 679 -1.61 -17.43 -18.12
N GLN A 680 -2.65 -17.05 -17.40
CA GLN A 680 -3.95 -16.74 -17.99
C GLN A 680 -3.85 -15.63 -19.05
N ARG A 681 -3.06 -14.58 -18.79
CA ARG A 681 -2.83 -13.48 -19.75
C ARG A 681 -2.00 -13.94 -20.95
N ALA A 682 -0.98 -14.74 -20.71
CA ALA A 682 -0.16 -15.30 -21.78
C ALA A 682 -1.02 -16.12 -22.77
N PHE A 683 -1.88 -16.99 -22.25
CA PHE A 683 -2.73 -17.82 -23.07
C PHE A 683 -3.93 -17.09 -23.71
N THR A 684 -4.36 -15.95 -23.22
CA THR A 684 -5.48 -15.21 -23.82
C THR A 684 -5.02 -14.13 -24.80
N VAL A 685 -4.29 -13.13 -24.31
CA VAL A 685 -3.96 -11.94 -25.11
C VAL A 685 -2.75 -12.18 -26.01
N ILE A 686 -1.69 -12.78 -25.46
CA ILE A 686 -0.43 -12.94 -26.19
C ILE A 686 -0.58 -14.00 -27.26
N PHE A 687 -1.26 -15.12 -26.97
CA PHE A 687 -1.54 -16.18 -27.95
C PHE A 687 -2.27 -15.65 -29.18
N ILE A 688 -3.36 -14.88 -29.01
CA ILE A 688 -4.09 -14.30 -30.13
C ILE A 688 -3.20 -13.35 -30.92
N ALA A 689 -2.44 -12.53 -30.23
CA ALA A 689 -1.59 -11.55 -30.87
C ALA A 689 -0.41 -12.19 -31.61
N THR A 690 0.16 -13.31 -31.14
CA THR A 690 1.20 -14.06 -31.87
C THR A 690 0.66 -14.70 -33.16
N ILE A 691 -0.56 -15.23 -33.11
CA ILE A 691 -1.23 -15.76 -34.32
C ILE A 691 -1.45 -14.66 -35.37
N ILE A 692 -1.90 -13.47 -34.93
CA ILE A 692 -2.10 -12.34 -35.85
C ILE A 692 -0.78 -11.93 -36.50
N ILE A 693 0.31 -11.82 -35.74
CA ILE A 693 1.60 -11.44 -36.32
C ILE A 693 2.15 -12.54 -37.22
N TRP A 694 2.05 -13.80 -36.82
CA TRP A 694 2.41 -14.91 -37.71
C TRP A 694 1.65 -14.84 -39.02
N PHE A 695 0.32 -14.58 -38.99
CA PHE A 695 -0.49 -14.43 -40.19
C PHE A 695 0.02 -13.28 -41.07
N LEU A 696 0.29 -12.12 -40.50
CA LEU A 696 0.79 -10.93 -41.20
C LEU A 696 2.19 -11.15 -41.79
N GLN A 697 3.00 -12.03 -41.20
CA GLN A 697 4.34 -12.38 -41.69
C GLN A 697 4.30 -13.44 -42.80
N THR A 698 3.34 -14.37 -42.76
CA THR A 698 3.29 -15.56 -43.62
C THR A 698 2.53 -15.31 -44.93
N PHE A 699 1.61 -14.34 -44.97
CA PHE A 699 0.78 -14.09 -46.13
C PHE A 699 1.03 -12.72 -46.78
N ASP A 700 0.88 -12.67 -48.10
CA ASP A 700 0.82 -11.43 -48.90
C ASP A 700 -0.59 -10.81 -48.89
N ALA A 701 -0.76 -9.65 -49.59
CA ALA A 701 -2.04 -8.97 -49.73
C ALA A 701 -3.10 -9.79 -50.50
N HIS A 702 -2.69 -10.83 -51.24
CA HIS A 702 -3.55 -11.75 -51.98
C HIS A 702 -3.78 -13.08 -51.25
N LEU A 703 -3.35 -13.18 -49.97
CA LEU A 703 -3.43 -14.39 -49.13
C LEU A 703 -2.63 -15.59 -49.66
N ASN A 704 -1.58 -15.35 -50.46
CA ASN A 704 -0.62 -16.38 -50.83
C ASN A 704 0.48 -16.49 -49.77
N VAL A 705 0.99 -17.71 -49.61
CA VAL A 705 2.14 -17.93 -48.70
C VAL A 705 3.39 -17.30 -49.29
N VAL A 706 4.04 -16.46 -48.54
CA VAL A 706 5.18 -15.67 -48.98
C VAL A 706 6.47 -16.47 -48.82
N SER A 707 7.25 -16.53 -49.89
CA SER A 707 8.59 -17.09 -49.86
C SER A 707 9.67 -16.07 -49.49
N ASP A 708 9.40 -14.77 -49.71
CA ASP A 708 10.29 -13.66 -49.34
C ASP A 708 9.58 -12.69 -48.37
N SER A 709 10.18 -12.46 -47.21
CA SER A 709 9.64 -11.59 -46.16
C SER A 709 9.24 -10.18 -46.62
N GLN A 710 9.81 -9.69 -47.74
CA GLN A 710 9.52 -8.38 -48.31
C GLN A 710 8.11 -8.24 -48.86
N SER A 711 7.52 -9.34 -49.37
CA SER A 711 6.16 -9.35 -49.94
C SER A 711 5.06 -9.60 -48.90
N SER A 712 5.39 -9.77 -47.62
CA SER A 712 4.41 -10.01 -46.56
C SER A 712 3.54 -8.78 -46.26
N ILE A 713 2.31 -9.00 -45.75
CA ILE A 713 1.43 -7.93 -45.30
C ILE A 713 2.14 -7.07 -44.23
N LEU A 714 2.91 -7.69 -43.33
CA LEU A 714 3.65 -6.98 -42.31
C LEU A 714 4.71 -6.04 -42.87
N ALA A 715 5.45 -6.47 -43.90
CA ALA A 715 6.43 -5.63 -44.62
C ALA A 715 5.75 -4.46 -45.35
N LEU A 716 4.57 -4.68 -45.92
CA LEU A 716 3.78 -3.64 -46.57
C LEU A 716 3.31 -2.58 -45.56
N VAL A 717 2.80 -2.98 -44.39
CA VAL A 717 2.46 -2.05 -43.31
C VAL A 717 3.71 -1.32 -42.77
N ALA A 718 4.83 -2.01 -42.64
CA ALA A 718 6.09 -1.43 -42.19
C ALA A 718 6.64 -0.42 -43.20
N SER A 719 6.54 -0.69 -44.52
CA SER A 719 6.97 0.24 -45.57
C SER A 719 6.13 1.53 -45.59
N LEU A 720 4.83 1.45 -45.22
CA LEU A 720 3.98 2.64 -45.04
C LEU A 720 4.41 3.48 -43.84
N LEU A 721 4.95 2.85 -42.79
CA LEU A 721 5.45 3.56 -41.57
C LEU A 721 6.89 4.03 -41.70
N ALA A 722 7.71 3.45 -42.56
CA ALA A 722 9.12 3.77 -42.73
C ALA A 722 9.40 5.28 -42.96
N PRO A 723 8.59 6.03 -43.77
CA PRO A 723 8.78 7.48 -43.97
C PRO A 723 8.66 8.29 -42.67
N VAL A 724 7.90 7.81 -41.70
CA VAL A 724 7.76 8.50 -40.39
C VAL A 724 9.07 8.45 -39.59
N PHE A 725 9.90 7.42 -39.85
CA PHE A 725 11.18 7.22 -39.18
C PHE A 725 12.37 7.77 -39.99
N ALA A 726 12.16 8.20 -41.24
CA ALA A 726 13.21 8.78 -42.06
C ALA A 726 13.89 10.01 -41.44
N PRO A 727 13.17 10.97 -40.76
CA PRO A 727 13.81 12.11 -40.07
C PRO A 727 14.66 11.70 -38.86
N LEU A 728 14.51 10.49 -38.37
CA LEU A 728 15.27 9.93 -37.25
C LEU A 728 16.55 9.19 -37.71
N GLY A 729 16.76 9.07 -39.03
CA GLY A 729 17.91 8.41 -39.64
C GLY A 729 17.73 6.88 -39.87
N PHE A 730 16.58 6.30 -39.54
CA PHE A 730 16.31 4.84 -39.70
C PHE A 730 14.99 4.52 -40.42
N GLY A 731 14.73 5.18 -41.55
CA GLY A 731 13.54 5.00 -42.38
C GLY A 731 13.54 3.74 -43.28
N ASP A 732 14.07 2.61 -42.79
CA ASP A 732 14.10 1.33 -43.51
C ASP A 732 12.89 0.46 -43.12
N TRP A 733 12.23 -0.22 -44.09
CA TRP A 733 11.09 -1.07 -43.81
C TRP A 733 11.41 -2.25 -42.89
N ARG A 734 12.65 -2.79 -42.94
CA ARG A 734 13.11 -3.90 -42.09
C ARG A 734 13.16 -3.49 -40.61
N ILE A 735 13.64 -2.26 -40.36
CA ILE A 735 13.69 -1.69 -39.00
C ILE A 735 12.28 -1.43 -38.51
N SER A 736 11.40 -0.88 -39.37
CA SER A 736 9.98 -0.66 -39.06
C SER A 736 9.25 -1.95 -38.72
N THR A 737 9.52 -3.04 -39.48
CA THR A 737 9.02 -4.39 -39.21
C THR A 737 9.45 -4.90 -37.85
N ALA A 738 10.74 -4.72 -37.50
CA ALA A 738 11.26 -5.12 -36.20
C ALA A 738 10.64 -4.32 -35.06
N LEU A 739 10.39 -3.02 -35.23
CA LEU A 739 9.72 -2.19 -34.22
C LEU A 739 8.24 -2.60 -34.03
N ILE A 740 7.54 -3.00 -35.05
CA ILE A 740 6.18 -3.56 -34.98
C ILE A 740 6.21 -4.91 -34.23
N ALA A 741 7.14 -5.81 -34.55
CA ALA A 741 7.33 -7.05 -33.82
C ALA A 741 7.65 -6.79 -32.31
N GLY A 742 8.46 -5.77 -32.03
CA GLY A 742 8.79 -5.32 -30.68
C GLY A 742 7.63 -4.72 -29.87
N PHE A 743 6.50 -4.44 -30.50
CA PHE A 743 5.26 -4.10 -29.79
C PHE A 743 4.68 -5.32 -29.06
N MET A 744 4.87 -6.52 -29.59
CA MET A 744 4.48 -7.76 -28.95
C MET A 744 5.37 -8.05 -27.74
N ALA A 745 6.66 -8.20 -28.02
CA ALA A 745 7.69 -8.48 -27.04
C ALA A 745 8.98 -7.75 -27.46
N LYS A 746 9.61 -7.03 -26.55
CA LYS A 746 10.73 -6.14 -26.88
C LYS A 746 11.94 -6.90 -27.45
N GLU A 747 12.21 -8.08 -26.95
CA GLU A 747 13.27 -8.98 -27.42
C GLU A 747 13.09 -9.42 -28.88
N SER A 748 11.85 -9.45 -29.37
CA SER A 748 11.57 -9.80 -30.78
C SER A 748 12.16 -8.80 -31.78
N VAL A 749 12.50 -7.58 -31.35
CA VAL A 749 13.20 -6.60 -32.21
C VAL A 749 14.50 -7.18 -32.75
N VAL A 750 15.35 -7.72 -31.85
CA VAL A 750 16.64 -8.28 -32.25
C VAL A 750 16.49 -9.53 -33.11
N ALA A 751 15.60 -10.43 -32.70
CA ALA A 751 15.32 -11.65 -33.48
C ALA A 751 14.84 -11.32 -34.92
N THR A 752 13.92 -10.37 -35.05
CA THR A 752 13.42 -9.94 -36.37
C THR A 752 14.52 -9.28 -37.19
N LEU A 753 15.35 -8.42 -36.58
CA LEU A 753 16.49 -7.80 -37.29
C LEU A 753 17.52 -8.85 -37.78
N SER A 754 17.84 -9.83 -36.93
CA SER A 754 18.73 -10.93 -37.31
C SER A 754 18.22 -11.75 -38.47
N VAL A 755 16.91 -11.98 -38.55
CA VAL A 755 16.25 -12.70 -39.67
C VAL A 755 16.26 -11.84 -40.95
N LEU A 756 15.96 -10.54 -40.86
CA LEU A 756 15.80 -9.68 -42.05
C LEU A 756 17.11 -9.16 -42.60
N PHE A 757 18.17 -9.07 -41.84
CA PHE A 757 19.48 -8.60 -42.24
C PHE A 757 20.51 -9.73 -42.39
N GLY A 758 20.30 -10.87 -41.76
CA GLY A 758 21.19 -12.02 -41.75
C GLY A 758 22.39 -11.83 -40.83
N ASP A 759 23.17 -10.75 -40.99
CA ASP A 759 24.35 -10.45 -40.17
C ASP A 759 24.43 -8.98 -39.72
N VAL A 760 25.31 -8.72 -38.79
CA VAL A 760 25.55 -7.38 -38.23
C VAL A 760 26.20 -6.45 -39.26
N ALA A 761 26.96 -6.99 -40.20
CA ALA A 761 27.62 -6.21 -41.25
C ALA A 761 26.59 -5.54 -42.17
N SER A 762 25.55 -6.26 -42.53
CA SER A 762 24.42 -5.76 -43.36
C SER A 762 23.67 -4.64 -42.65
N ILE A 763 23.51 -4.69 -41.33
CA ILE A 763 22.87 -3.62 -40.53
C ILE A 763 23.73 -2.35 -40.54
N ARG A 764 25.06 -2.48 -40.45
CA ARG A 764 26.00 -1.35 -40.50
C ARG A 764 26.02 -0.64 -41.87
N GLN A 765 25.62 -1.31 -42.97
CA GLN A 765 25.49 -0.67 -44.26
C GLN A 765 24.24 0.23 -44.38
N VAL A 766 23.20 -0.06 -43.61
CA VAL A 766 21.92 0.67 -43.63
C VAL A 766 21.84 1.75 -42.53
N LEU A 767 22.46 1.50 -41.41
CA LEU A 767 22.43 2.43 -40.26
C LEU A 767 23.82 3.05 -40.00
N THR A 768 23.85 4.38 -39.85
CA THR A 768 24.98 5.09 -39.26
C THR A 768 25.05 4.95 -37.76
N PRO A 769 26.20 5.16 -37.07
CA PRO A 769 26.27 5.16 -35.61
C PRO A 769 25.29 6.16 -34.96
N LEU A 770 25.10 7.33 -35.58
CA LEU A 770 24.14 8.32 -35.12
C LEU A 770 22.69 7.82 -35.22
N ALA A 771 22.32 7.21 -36.34
CA ALA A 771 21.01 6.62 -36.54
C ALA A 771 20.78 5.45 -35.57
N ALA A 772 21.80 4.63 -35.29
CA ALA A 772 21.73 3.58 -34.27
C ALA A 772 21.52 4.15 -32.85
N GLY A 773 22.16 5.25 -32.50
CA GLY A 773 21.94 5.98 -31.26
C GLY A 773 20.51 6.53 -31.12
N SER A 774 20.02 7.14 -32.22
CA SER A 774 18.62 7.61 -32.31
C SER A 774 17.61 6.45 -32.15
N LEU A 775 17.85 5.32 -32.82
CA LEU A 775 17.03 4.12 -32.71
C LEU A 775 17.05 3.54 -31.28
N LEU A 776 18.18 3.53 -30.60
CA LEU A 776 18.29 3.09 -29.21
C LEU A 776 17.44 3.96 -28.28
N VAL A 777 17.45 5.29 -28.46
CA VAL A 777 16.61 6.21 -27.69
C VAL A 777 15.12 6.00 -28.01
N PHE A 778 14.80 5.77 -29.30
CA PHE A 778 13.43 5.41 -29.67
C PHE A 778 12.98 4.11 -29.00
N CYS A 779 13.79 3.05 -29.06
CA CYS A 779 13.52 1.76 -28.43
C CYS A 779 13.42 1.84 -26.89
N LEU A 780 14.15 2.77 -26.25
CA LEU A 780 14.02 3.05 -24.83
C LEU A 780 12.62 3.54 -24.46
N LEU A 781 12.04 4.43 -25.26
CA LEU A 781 10.87 5.22 -24.86
C LEU A 781 9.55 4.78 -25.54
N TYR A 782 9.60 4.16 -26.74
CA TYR A 782 8.38 3.83 -27.45
C TYR A 782 7.54 2.80 -26.70
N THR A 783 6.29 2.69 -27.07
CA THR A 783 5.23 1.95 -26.38
C THR A 783 5.71 0.67 -25.67
N PRO A 784 5.27 0.39 -24.44
CA PRO A 784 5.59 -0.87 -23.77
C PRO A 784 5.00 -2.07 -24.51
N CYS A 785 5.41 -3.28 -24.13
CA CYS A 785 4.88 -4.52 -24.70
C CYS A 785 3.36 -4.67 -24.46
N ILE A 786 2.69 -5.49 -25.27
CA ILE A 786 1.23 -5.69 -25.19
C ILE A 786 0.76 -6.16 -23.80
N ALA A 787 1.59 -6.94 -23.10
CA ALA A 787 1.32 -7.38 -21.74
C ALA A 787 1.24 -6.20 -20.76
N ALA A 788 2.15 -5.22 -20.88
CA ALA A 788 2.13 -4.01 -20.05
C ALA A 788 0.94 -3.11 -20.40
N ILE A 789 0.62 -2.94 -21.68
CA ILE A 789 -0.57 -2.18 -22.12
C ILE A 789 -1.85 -2.81 -21.58
N THR A 790 -1.97 -4.13 -21.62
CA THR A 790 -3.11 -4.86 -21.06
C THR A 790 -3.23 -4.65 -19.55
N SER A 791 -2.08 -4.62 -18.84
CA SER A 791 -2.06 -4.31 -17.40
C SER A 791 -2.53 -2.88 -17.13
N VAL A 792 -2.06 -1.90 -17.90
CA VAL A 792 -2.52 -0.50 -17.77
C VAL A 792 -4.02 -0.38 -18.11
N LYS A 793 -4.50 -1.09 -19.16
CA LYS A 793 -5.93 -1.13 -19.49
C LYS A 793 -6.78 -1.66 -18.33
N ARG A 794 -6.30 -2.67 -17.62
CA ARG A 794 -6.98 -3.22 -16.44
C ARG A 794 -7.01 -2.25 -15.27
N GLU A 795 -5.91 -1.52 -15.04
CA GLU A 795 -5.78 -0.60 -13.90
C GLU A 795 -6.44 0.77 -14.12
N LEU A 796 -6.35 1.32 -15.34
CA LEU A 796 -6.80 2.69 -15.65
C LEU A 796 -7.91 2.75 -16.70
N GLY A 797 -8.23 1.63 -17.35
CA GLY A 797 -9.20 1.56 -18.45
C GLY A 797 -8.61 1.85 -19.83
N SER A 798 -9.43 1.58 -20.86
CA SER A 798 -8.99 1.62 -22.27
C SER A 798 -8.54 3.01 -22.72
N LYS A 799 -9.21 4.08 -22.26
CA LYS A 799 -8.88 5.47 -22.65
C LYS A 799 -7.44 5.84 -22.26
N TRP A 800 -7.04 5.55 -21.00
CA TRP A 800 -5.70 5.81 -20.50
C TRP A 800 -4.64 4.92 -21.15
N ALA A 801 -4.96 3.65 -21.43
CA ALA A 801 -4.04 2.76 -22.13
C ALA A 801 -3.73 3.25 -23.54
N ILE A 802 -4.73 3.67 -24.32
CA ILE A 802 -4.55 4.24 -25.67
C ILE A 802 -3.77 5.56 -25.58
N ALA A 803 -4.14 6.46 -24.67
CA ALA A 803 -3.45 7.73 -24.48
C ALA A 803 -1.96 7.53 -24.11
N MET A 804 -1.65 6.54 -23.28
CA MET A 804 -0.28 6.17 -22.93
C MET A 804 0.51 5.68 -24.16
N VAL A 805 -0.05 4.77 -24.98
CA VAL A 805 0.60 4.24 -26.19
C VAL A 805 0.94 5.38 -27.16
N ILE A 806 -0.05 6.22 -27.48
CA ILE A 806 0.13 7.34 -28.40
C ILE A 806 1.14 8.33 -27.82
N GLY A 807 0.96 8.72 -26.55
CA GLY A 807 1.86 9.69 -25.88
C GLY A 807 3.31 9.21 -25.85
N GLN A 808 3.54 7.93 -25.53
CA GLN A 808 4.90 7.37 -25.51
C GLN A 808 5.54 7.29 -26.90
N CYS A 809 4.78 6.92 -27.94
CA CYS A 809 5.30 6.95 -29.31
C CYS A 809 5.70 8.37 -29.74
N VAL A 810 4.89 9.38 -29.39
CA VAL A 810 5.19 10.79 -29.68
C VAL A 810 6.44 11.25 -28.92
N ILE A 811 6.54 10.96 -27.62
CA ILE A 811 7.69 11.32 -26.79
C ILE A 811 8.96 10.62 -27.31
N ALA A 812 8.86 9.33 -27.67
CA ALA A 812 9.97 8.57 -28.22
C ALA A 812 10.46 9.17 -29.54
N TRP A 813 9.53 9.57 -30.42
CA TRP A 813 9.86 10.22 -31.69
C TRP A 813 10.57 11.56 -31.47
N ILE A 814 10.02 12.43 -30.61
CA ILE A 814 10.62 13.74 -30.31
C ILE A 814 12.02 13.57 -29.68
N ALA A 815 12.19 12.66 -28.72
CA ALA A 815 13.47 12.43 -28.07
C ALA A 815 14.51 11.86 -29.03
N ALA A 816 14.14 10.89 -29.88
CA ALA A 816 15.01 10.31 -30.89
C ALA A 816 15.40 11.34 -31.96
N TYR A 817 14.43 12.18 -32.40
CA TYR A 817 14.70 13.30 -33.31
C TYR A 817 15.66 14.31 -32.71
N GLY A 818 15.47 14.66 -31.42
CA GLY A 818 16.39 15.54 -30.69
C GLY A 818 17.83 15.01 -30.65
N VAL A 819 18.00 13.70 -30.38
CA VAL A 819 19.32 13.06 -30.39
C VAL A 819 19.93 13.08 -31.78
N HIS A 820 19.16 12.75 -32.83
CA HIS A 820 19.59 12.80 -34.21
C HIS A 820 20.01 14.21 -34.63
N LEU A 821 19.19 15.21 -34.35
CA LEU A 821 19.45 16.62 -34.67
C LEU A 821 20.72 17.14 -33.98
N ILE A 822 20.87 16.85 -32.68
CA ILE A 822 22.06 17.25 -31.89
C ILE A 822 23.33 16.57 -32.48
N GLY A 823 23.22 15.27 -32.84
CA GLY A 823 24.34 14.55 -33.44
C GLY A 823 24.79 15.15 -34.78
N VAL A 824 23.83 15.52 -35.65
CA VAL A 824 24.12 16.20 -36.93
C VAL A 824 24.76 17.56 -36.68
N LEU A 825 24.27 18.34 -35.72
CA LEU A 825 24.82 19.65 -35.36
C LEU A 825 26.25 19.57 -34.80
N VAL A 826 26.59 18.49 -34.11
CA VAL A 826 27.95 18.23 -33.56
C VAL A 826 28.87 17.60 -34.63
N GLY A 827 28.34 17.28 -35.80
CA GLY A 827 29.14 16.70 -36.90
C GLY A 827 29.38 15.20 -36.76
N LEU A 828 28.55 14.48 -35.97
CA LEU A 828 28.55 13.03 -35.92
C LEU A 828 27.73 12.52 -37.13
N SER A 829 28.34 11.80 -38.03
CA SER A 829 27.68 11.19 -39.20
C SER A 829 27.49 9.69 -39.02
#